data_631c230f2d46847890fc8e4fe2576c96
#
_entry.id   631c230f2d46847890fc8e4fe2576c96
#
_cell.length_a   1.000
_cell.length_b   1.000
_cell.length_c   1.000
_cell.angle_alpha   90.00
_cell.angle_beta   90.00
_cell.angle_gamma   90.00
#
_symmetry.space_group_name_H-M   'P 1'
#
loop_
_entity.id
_entity.type
_entity.pdbx_description
1 polymer ?
#
loop_
_entity_poly.entity_id
_entity_poly.type
_entity_poly.pdbx_seq_one_letter_code
_entity_poly.pdbx_strand_id
1 'polypeptide(L)'
;MTDPTLTTTEIDRLPPVLPGVAAAAVAALPSRLHKRLDATVERLAAVPVGRVDGGVSVDCGPEALVTLTPGPTGAVTEPHQARCSCLLAPRCLHRTAVLVACPVADLATHPEQPSAAASSVPASPGVTTRRTGRTGKAAGAAPGRTGRSTGPTKAQRAAAGALWRAAAAVLAAGLPAAGAVLQADLLRAAHSARLAGLPRAESAALRTVRGLRAHRGRQTGHRLAELVEVLHDLLYVAGRLAAGDADPALVGILRRAYQPDGTLEVYGVCREPVISATGYAGVVTHLVADDGRRLSFGDVKPGGPDRARDCARAVTGMGAVAVNHAVLARGGLRITGTTVSPDGRLGAGKGIRATPLTGTDWSTGPLAELFARPLAEVVTAQLAADDPEDPARAGTALVGCDLMVVGAVGDQVLARELAPATDAGADRAPVPDGPVIRLVPVNSHPVLAHVANLRRLASWPGLRVRVVGRLDPDRASTLHPLAVGPVPGTTVTLRLPADWHGRADLGYDEIQGSHLPPRDPAAMTEPLLAVGADAVAESPLWRVRRLVELAVSGGRRAVAEAARGEGTGLAGPLRRAGFITAAALAAALADESDRRGRDAFGRLTDPDPDRYAWAWLAATAHLAATERELIRSSWAAPPVG
;
A
#
# COMPACT_ATOMS: atom_id res chain seq x y z
N MET A 1 29.79 -30.98 -5.07
CA MET A 1 28.64 -30.39 -4.36
C MET A 1 28.51 -28.99 -4.91
N THR A 2 27.69 -28.84 -5.94
CA THR A 2 27.44 -27.57 -6.67
C THR A 2 26.27 -26.87 -6.01
N ASP A 3 26.53 -25.66 -5.56
CA ASP A 3 25.63 -24.70 -4.94
C ASP A 3 24.46 -24.35 -5.90
N PRO A 4 23.18 -24.46 -5.51
CA PRO A 4 22.08 -23.99 -6.34
C PRO A 4 21.91 -22.49 -6.15
N THR A 5 22.68 -21.70 -6.89
CA THR A 5 22.43 -20.26 -7.08
C THR A 5 21.04 -20.06 -7.63
N LEU A 6 20.18 -19.42 -6.83
CA LEU A 6 18.85 -18.95 -7.17
C LEU A 6 18.90 -18.16 -8.47
N THR A 7 18.38 -18.73 -9.53
CA THR A 7 18.18 -18.06 -10.83
C THR A 7 17.13 -16.96 -10.66
N THR A 8 17.58 -15.72 -10.48
CA THR A 8 16.80 -14.53 -10.78
C THR A 8 16.33 -14.67 -12.23
N THR A 9 15.04 -14.74 -12.49
CA THR A 9 14.49 -14.90 -13.83
C THR A 9 15.06 -13.78 -14.72
N GLU A 10 15.61 -14.11 -15.87
CA GLU A 10 16.32 -13.18 -16.77
C GLU A 10 15.47 -12.02 -17.27
N ILE A 11 14.14 -12.08 -17.09
CA ILE A 11 13.19 -10.98 -17.34
C ILE A 11 13.52 -9.72 -16.50
N ASP A 12 14.11 -9.86 -15.31
CA ASP A 12 14.51 -8.75 -14.45
C ASP A 12 15.68 -7.93 -15.04
N ARG A 13 16.28 -8.41 -16.12
CA ARG A 13 17.37 -7.71 -16.84
C ARG A 13 16.89 -6.85 -18.01
N LEU A 14 15.62 -6.96 -18.39
CA LEU A 14 15.04 -6.11 -19.42
C LEU A 14 14.81 -4.69 -18.89
N PRO A 15 15.09 -3.64 -19.69
CA PRO A 15 14.84 -2.27 -19.29
C PRO A 15 13.35 -1.99 -19.16
N PRO A 16 12.94 -1.09 -18.25
CA PRO A 16 11.55 -0.68 -18.14
C PRO A 16 11.08 0.04 -19.42
N VAL A 17 9.80 -0.13 -19.76
CA VAL A 17 9.16 0.42 -20.96
C VAL A 17 7.98 1.29 -20.57
N LEU A 18 7.83 2.47 -21.20
CA LEU A 18 6.65 3.31 -21.01
C LEU A 18 5.36 2.56 -21.40
N PRO A 19 4.28 2.70 -20.60
CA PRO A 19 2.99 2.04 -20.86
C PRO A 19 2.47 2.24 -22.29
N GLY A 20 2.58 3.48 -22.81
CA GLY A 20 2.14 3.85 -24.15
C GLY A 20 2.92 3.14 -25.26
N VAL A 21 4.22 2.90 -25.10
CA VAL A 21 5.06 2.22 -26.11
C VAL A 21 4.67 0.75 -26.22
N ALA A 22 4.51 0.06 -25.09
CA ALA A 22 4.05 -1.34 -25.09
C ALA A 22 2.64 -1.47 -25.67
N ALA A 23 1.71 -0.62 -25.26
CA ALA A 23 0.33 -0.61 -25.76
C ALA A 23 0.25 -0.32 -27.26
N ALA A 24 1.02 0.63 -27.77
CA ALA A 24 1.08 0.97 -29.20
C ALA A 24 1.64 -0.21 -30.02
N ALA A 25 2.65 -0.92 -29.51
CA ALA A 25 3.20 -2.09 -30.19
C ALA A 25 2.16 -3.22 -30.32
N VAL A 26 1.36 -3.48 -29.28
CA VAL A 26 0.27 -4.48 -29.34
C VAL A 26 -0.83 -4.02 -30.29
N ALA A 27 -1.23 -2.75 -30.24
CA ALA A 27 -2.26 -2.20 -31.14
C ALA A 27 -1.84 -2.25 -32.62
N ALA A 28 -0.56 -2.09 -32.91
CA ALA A 28 -0.03 -2.17 -34.27
C ALA A 28 0.15 -3.61 -34.81
N LEU A 29 0.06 -4.62 -33.93
CA LEU A 29 0.22 -6.01 -34.28
C LEU A 29 -1.03 -6.51 -35.06
N PRO A 30 -0.88 -7.21 -36.19
CA PRO A 30 -2.01 -7.82 -36.87
C PRO A 30 -2.83 -8.76 -35.97
N SER A 31 -4.15 -8.68 -36.01
CA SER A 31 -5.07 -9.40 -35.12
C SER A 31 -4.85 -10.93 -35.10
N ARG A 32 -4.45 -11.52 -36.22
CA ARG A 32 -4.09 -12.95 -36.32
C ARG A 32 -2.92 -13.36 -35.43
N LEU A 33 -2.03 -12.40 -35.07
CA LEU A 33 -0.85 -12.64 -34.22
C LEU A 33 -1.15 -12.43 -32.74
N HIS A 34 -2.25 -11.76 -32.39
CA HIS A 34 -2.64 -11.56 -30.98
C HIS A 34 -2.81 -12.89 -30.24
N LYS A 35 -3.38 -13.92 -30.89
CA LYS A 35 -3.57 -15.25 -30.30
C LYS A 35 -2.25 -15.95 -29.91
N ARG A 36 -1.14 -15.56 -30.55
CA ARG A 36 0.20 -16.13 -30.30
C ARG A 36 1.04 -15.30 -29.36
N LEU A 37 0.59 -14.08 -28.98
CA LEU A 37 1.40 -13.13 -28.26
C LEU A 37 1.72 -13.64 -26.85
N ASP A 38 0.73 -14.12 -26.10
CA ASP A 38 0.91 -14.63 -24.74
C ASP A 38 1.91 -15.80 -24.69
N ALA A 39 1.73 -16.80 -25.55
CA ALA A 39 2.65 -17.94 -25.64
C ALA A 39 4.07 -17.53 -26.07
N THR A 40 4.20 -16.43 -26.82
CA THR A 40 5.53 -15.90 -27.19
C THR A 40 6.18 -15.18 -26.02
N VAL A 41 5.43 -14.39 -25.26
CA VAL A 41 5.92 -13.73 -24.03
C VAL A 41 6.37 -14.78 -23.01
N GLU A 42 5.61 -15.85 -22.80
CA GLU A 42 5.98 -16.93 -21.88
C GLU A 42 7.29 -17.64 -22.29
N ARG A 43 7.50 -17.87 -23.58
CA ARG A 43 8.77 -18.45 -24.08
C ARG A 43 9.95 -17.53 -23.86
N LEU A 44 9.77 -16.22 -23.95
CA LEU A 44 10.85 -15.25 -23.71
C LEU A 44 11.36 -15.26 -22.27
N ALA A 45 10.58 -15.74 -21.32
CA ALA A 45 11.02 -15.88 -19.93
C ALA A 45 12.23 -16.81 -19.74
N ALA A 46 12.45 -17.74 -20.68
CA ALA A 46 13.58 -18.68 -20.68
C ALA A 46 14.72 -18.28 -21.62
N VAL A 47 14.60 -17.14 -22.32
CA VAL A 47 15.61 -16.70 -23.29
C VAL A 47 16.64 -15.80 -22.62
N PRO A 48 17.95 -16.10 -22.77
CA PRO A 48 19.01 -15.26 -22.22
C PRO A 48 19.00 -13.87 -22.86
N VAL A 49 19.18 -12.85 -22.01
CA VAL A 49 19.30 -11.46 -22.42
C VAL A 49 20.76 -11.10 -22.61
N GLY A 50 21.15 -10.83 -23.86
CA GLY A 50 22.49 -10.38 -24.21
C GLY A 50 22.70 -8.88 -23.92
N ARG A 51 23.93 -8.48 -23.62
CA ARG A 51 24.31 -7.06 -23.55
C ARG A 51 24.90 -6.62 -24.90
N VAL A 52 24.46 -5.45 -25.38
CA VAL A 52 25.00 -4.77 -26.56
C VAL A 52 25.38 -3.34 -26.18
N ASP A 53 26.19 -2.68 -26.98
CA ASP A 53 26.58 -1.30 -26.73
C ASP A 53 25.35 -0.39 -26.61
N GLY A 54 25.20 0.20 -25.43
CA GLY A 54 24.09 1.10 -25.12
C GLY A 54 22.72 0.43 -24.87
N GLY A 55 22.65 -0.91 -24.72
CA GLY A 55 21.36 -1.57 -24.52
C GLY A 55 21.43 -3.08 -24.26
N VAL A 56 20.33 -3.75 -24.57
CA VAL A 56 20.19 -5.19 -24.43
C VAL A 56 19.62 -5.82 -25.69
N SER A 57 19.98 -7.07 -25.96
CA SER A 57 19.43 -7.87 -27.07
C SER A 57 18.76 -9.14 -26.57
N VAL A 58 17.69 -9.53 -27.23
CA VAL A 58 16.94 -10.76 -26.97
C VAL A 58 16.86 -11.55 -28.26
N ASP A 59 17.38 -12.77 -28.25
CA ASP A 59 17.27 -13.70 -29.37
C ASP A 59 15.89 -14.36 -29.36
N CYS A 60 15.08 -14.06 -30.35
CA CYS A 60 13.71 -14.58 -30.46
C CYS A 60 13.60 -15.77 -31.41
N GLY A 61 14.73 -16.32 -31.88
CA GLY A 61 14.82 -17.44 -32.82
C GLY A 61 15.49 -17.08 -34.14
N PRO A 62 15.58 -18.02 -35.07
CA PRO A 62 16.27 -17.82 -36.36
C PRO A 62 15.84 -16.51 -37.03
N GLU A 63 16.81 -15.64 -37.33
CA GLU A 63 16.61 -14.34 -37.99
C GLU A 63 15.81 -13.28 -37.19
N ALA A 64 15.59 -13.47 -35.88
CA ALA A 64 14.77 -12.57 -35.07
C ALA A 64 15.50 -12.12 -33.81
N LEU A 65 16.38 -11.15 -33.93
CA LEU A 65 17.04 -10.47 -32.80
C LEU A 65 16.29 -9.17 -32.49
N VAL A 66 15.87 -8.99 -31.24
CA VAL A 66 15.27 -7.74 -30.75
C VAL A 66 16.30 -6.99 -29.91
N THR A 67 16.58 -5.74 -30.29
CA THR A 67 17.48 -4.85 -29.57
C THR A 67 16.68 -3.74 -28.91
N LEU A 68 16.89 -3.52 -27.62
CA LEU A 68 16.37 -2.41 -26.84
C LEU A 68 17.49 -1.46 -26.49
N THR A 69 17.33 -0.18 -26.84
CA THR A 69 18.28 0.89 -26.56
C THR A 69 17.61 1.92 -25.65
N PRO A 70 17.67 1.75 -24.31
CA PRO A 70 17.04 2.68 -23.38
C PRO A 70 17.60 4.10 -23.53
N GLY A 71 16.76 5.10 -23.27
CA GLY A 71 17.17 6.50 -23.22
C GLY A 71 17.96 6.84 -21.94
N PRO A 72 18.27 8.14 -21.74
CA PRO A 72 19.04 8.62 -20.56
C PRO A 72 18.42 8.24 -19.21
N THR A 73 17.12 7.98 -19.16
CA THR A 73 16.37 7.55 -17.97
C THR A 73 16.54 6.05 -17.67
N GLY A 74 17.26 5.30 -18.50
CA GLY A 74 17.33 3.84 -18.41
C GLY A 74 16.07 3.11 -18.87
N ALA A 75 15.07 3.82 -19.39
CA ALA A 75 13.80 3.25 -19.86
C ALA A 75 13.67 3.40 -21.39
N VAL A 76 12.86 2.50 -21.99
CA VAL A 76 12.41 2.62 -23.38
C VAL A 76 11.19 3.54 -23.41
N THR A 77 11.39 4.76 -23.87
CA THR A 77 10.38 5.83 -23.88
C THR A 77 9.75 6.06 -25.23
N GLU A 78 10.43 5.61 -26.31
CA GLU A 78 10.00 5.82 -27.67
C GLU A 78 10.02 4.53 -28.52
N PRO A 79 9.11 4.39 -29.49
CA PRO A 79 9.00 3.16 -30.31
C PRO A 79 10.27 2.79 -31.08
N HIS A 80 11.09 3.75 -31.49
CA HIS A 80 12.32 3.52 -32.26
C HIS A 80 13.46 2.91 -31.44
N GLN A 81 13.39 3.01 -30.10
CA GLN A 81 14.35 2.42 -29.17
C GLN A 81 14.24 0.89 -29.07
N ALA A 82 13.20 0.29 -29.66
CA ALA A 82 13.04 -1.14 -29.77
C ALA A 82 13.05 -1.55 -31.25
N ARG A 83 14.07 -2.28 -31.67
CA ARG A 83 14.25 -2.73 -33.06
C ARG A 83 14.26 -4.24 -33.14
N CYS A 84 13.76 -4.79 -34.24
CA CYS A 84 13.81 -6.23 -34.53
C CYS A 84 14.43 -6.44 -35.92
N SER A 85 15.26 -7.47 -36.06
CA SER A 85 15.91 -7.81 -37.34
C SER A 85 14.98 -8.52 -38.32
N CYS A 86 13.82 -9.05 -37.88
CA CYS A 86 12.96 -9.84 -38.73
C CYS A 86 12.27 -9.02 -39.84
N LEU A 87 11.88 -9.71 -40.95
CA LEU A 87 11.27 -9.08 -42.13
C LEU A 87 9.95 -8.34 -41.85
N LEU A 88 9.24 -8.65 -40.76
CA LEU A 88 7.95 -8.04 -40.43
C LEU A 88 8.11 -6.81 -39.50
N ALA A 89 9.35 -6.44 -39.16
CA ALA A 89 9.58 -5.25 -38.33
C ALA A 89 9.06 -3.97 -39.01
N PRO A 90 8.56 -3.00 -38.25
CA PRO A 90 8.43 -2.95 -36.80
C PRO A 90 7.14 -3.57 -36.21
N ARG A 91 6.21 -4.07 -37.08
CA ARG A 91 4.90 -4.61 -36.66
C ARG A 91 4.93 -6.14 -36.54
N CYS A 92 5.93 -6.65 -35.83
CA CYS A 92 6.19 -8.08 -35.70
C CYS A 92 5.90 -8.60 -34.28
N LEU A 93 5.65 -9.89 -34.18
CA LEU A 93 5.37 -10.59 -32.93
C LEU A 93 6.55 -10.54 -31.96
N HIS A 94 7.78 -10.67 -32.45
CA HIS A 94 9.00 -10.70 -31.62
C HIS A 94 9.20 -9.39 -30.85
N ARG A 95 9.24 -8.25 -31.57
CA ARG A 95 9.39 -6.92 -30.96
C ARG A 95 8.26 -6.63 -29.98
N THR A 96 7.02 -6.95 -30.34
CA THR A 96 5.86 -6.74 -29.47
C THR A 96 5.95 -7.60 -28.21
N ALA A 97 6.32 -8.87 -28.35
CA ALA A 97 6.46 -9.76 -27.19
C ALA A 97 7.55 -9.33 -26.23
N VAL A 98 8.71 -8.87 -26.73
CA VAL A 98 9.79 -8.32 -25.87
C VAL A 98 9.34 -7.05 -25.14
N LEU A 99 8.68 -6.11 -25.83
CA LEU A 99 8.15 -4.88 -25.19
C LEU A 99 7.08 -5.18 -24.11
N VAL A 100 6.28 -6.22 -24.30
CA VAL A 100 5.29 -6.66 -23.31
C VAL A 100 5.95 -7.38 -22.13
N ALA A 101 7.04 -8.11 -22.36
CA ALA A 101 7.81 -8.78 -21.31
C ALA A 101 8.59 -7.78 -20.42
N CYS A 102 8.94 -6.60 -20.94
CA CYS A 102 9.64 -5.57 -20.17
C CYS A 102 8.85 -5.09 -18.95
N PRO A 103 9.52 -4.75 -17.83
CA PRO A 103 8.88 -4.06 -16.71
C PRO A 103 8.19 -2.77 -17.15
N VAL A 104 7.09 -2.40 -16.50
CA VAL A 104 6.43 -1.11 -16.76
C VAL A 104 7.21 0.00 -16.08
N ALA A 105 7.63 1.03 -16.84
CA ALA A 105 8.32 2.17 -16.29
C ALA A 105 7.43 2.94 -15.31
N ASP A 106 7.95 3.21 -14.11
CA ASP A 106 7.31 4.06 -13.11
C ASP A 106 7.90 5.47 -13.23
N LEU A 107 7.14 6.38 -13.81
CA LEU A 107 7.58 7.76 -14.05
C LEU A 107 7.65 8.61 -12.78
N ALA A 108 7.08 8.12 -11.67
CA ALA A 108 7.19 8.77 -10.37
C ALA A 108 8.61 8.66 -9.77
N THR A 109 9.39 7.67 -10.22
CA THR A 109 10.77 7.44 -9.74
C THR A 109 11.85 8.06 -10.61
N HIS A 110 11.50 8.57 -11.80
CA HIS A 110 12.44 9.23 -12.71
C HIS A 110 12.02 10.69 -12.92
N PRO A 111 12.73 11.67 -12.32
CA PRO A 111 12.48 13.08 -12.62
C PRO A 111 12.83 13.32 -14.09
N GLU A 112 11.86 13.69 -14.91
CA GLU A 112 12.12 14.26 -16.24
C GLU A 112 13.00 15.49 -16.06
N GLN A 113 14.21 15.44 -16.58
CA GLN A 113 14.95 16.66 -16.89
C GLN A 113 14.10 17.46 -17.91
N PRO A 114 13.86 18.78 -17.71
CA PRO A 114 13.11 19.56 -18.66
C PRO A 114 13.84 19.51 -20.02
N SER A 115 13.17 19.00 -21.02
CA SER A 115 13.61 19.04 -22.41
C SER A 115 13.77 20.51 -22.83
N ALA A 116 15.01 20.93 -22.98
CA ALA A 116 15.37 22.20 -23.59
C ALA A 116 15.24 22.09 -25.13
N ALA A 117 13.99 22.03 -25.61
CA ALA A 117 13.71 22.08 -27.04
C ALA A 117 12.29 22.59 -27.28
N ALA A 118 12.09 23.88 -27.09
CA ALA A 118 11.08 24.67 -27.79
C ALA A 118 11.20 26.14 -27.36
N SER A 119 12.00 26.91 -28.04
CA SER A 119 11.75 28.33 -28.34
C SER A 119 12.98 28.98 -28.98
N SER A 120 13.11 28.80 -30.26
CA SER A 120 13.85 29.75 -31.09
C SER A 120 12.85 30.34 -32.10
N VAL A 121 12.20 31.41 -31.69
CA VAL A 121 11.56 32.34 -32.61
C VAL A 121 12.42 33.61 -32.59
N PRO A 122 12.92 34.11 -33.74
CA PRO A 122 13.80 35.26 -33.76
C PRO A 122 13.03 36.56 -33.47
N ALA A 123 13.56 37.32 -32.53
CA ALA A 123 13.09 38.66 -32.23
C ALA A 123 13.52 39.61 -33.34
N SER A 124 12.58 40.32 -33.92
CA SER A 124 12.84 41.54 -34.72
C SER A 124 12.88 42.77 -33.81
N PRO A 125 13.77 43.75 -34.12
CA PRO A 125 14.06 44.85 -33.20
C PRO A 125 13.19 46.09 -33.48
N GLY A 126 12.93 46.85 -32.44
CA GLY A 126 12.61 48.28 -32.55
C GLY A 126 11.29 48.68 -31.89
N VAL A 127 11.34 49.41 -30.83
CA VAL A 127 11.18 50.85 -30.71
C VAL A 127 11.16 51.23 -29.22
N THR A 128 12.11 52.04 -28.82
CA THR A 128 12.18 52.78 -27.56
C THR A 128 11.10 53.86 -27.47
N THR A 129 10.31 53.83 -26.38
CA THR A 129 9.75 55.05 -25.84
C THR A 129 9.81 55.04 -24.32
N ARG A 130 10.53 56.03 -23.84
CA ARG A 130 10.74 56.41 -22.44
C ARG A 130 9.49 57.19 -21.97
N ARG A 131 8.90 56.80 -20.81
CA ARG A 131 8.14 57.77 -20.02
C ARG A 131 8.00 57.38 -18.55
N THR A 132 8.68 58.16 -17.74
CA THR A 132 8.44 58.73 -16.40
C THR A 132 7.27 58.23 -15.53
N GLY A 133 7.63 57.82 -14.40
CA GLY A 133 7.16 57.84 -13.02
C GLY A 133 5.74 58.20 -12.66
N ARG A 134 5.19 57.36 -11.79
CA ARG A 134 4.39 57.85 -10.66
C ARG A 134 4.21 56.75 -9.61
N THR A 135 4.57 57.08 -8.38
CA THR A 135 4.34 56.32 -7.16
C THR A 135 2.84 56.14 -6.90
N GLY A 136 2.43 54.88 -6.68
CA GLY A 136 1.08 54.54 -6.26
C GLY A 136 1.14 53.29 -5.35
N LYS A 137 0.87 53.52 -4.08
CA LYS A 137 0.69 52.59 -3.00
C LYS A 137 -0.41 51.59 -3.36
N ALA A 138 -0.10 50.31 -3.56
CA ALA A 138 -1.10 49.28 -3.74
C ALA A 138 -1.15 48.38 -2.52
N ALA A 139 -2.32 48.38 -1.91
CA ALA A 139 -2.71 47.47 -0.83
C ALA A 139 -2.72 46.03 -1.34
N GLY A 140 -2.25 45.11 -0.48
CA GLY A 140 -2.29 43.68 -0.75
C GLY A 140 -3.73 43.18 -0.90
N ALA A 141 -4.01 42.61 -2.07
CA ALA A 141 -5.16 41.74 -2.27
C ALA A 141 -4.63 40.30 -2.33
N ALA A 142 -4.98 39.51 -1.33
CA ALA A 142 -4.85 38.09 -1.39
C ALA A 142 -5.63 37.54 -2.59
N PRO A 143 -5.12 36.57 -3.36
CA PRO A 143 -5.90 35.93 -4.42
C PRO A 143 -7.06 35.18 -3.79
N GLY A 144 -8.27 35.68 -3.97
CA GLY A 144 -9.49 35.02 -3.54
C GLY A 144 -9.63 33.64 -4.19
N ARG A 145 -9.67 32.63 -3.35
CA ARG A 145 -10.10 31.29 -3.73
C ARG A 145 -11.60 31.30 -4.05
N THR A 146 -11.95 31.66 -5.26
CA THR A 146 -13.25 31.35 -5.85
C THR A 146 -13.04 30.31 -6.96
N GLY A 147 -12.59 29.12 -6.61
CA GLY A 147 -12.65 27.95 -7.48
C GLY A 147 -14.01 27.28 -7.29
N ARG A 148 -14.97 27.54 -8.17
CA ARG A 148 -16.10 26.64 -8.38
C ARG A 148 -15.49 25.25 -8.64
N SER A 149 -15.88 24.26 -7.84
CA SER A 149 -15.65 22.85 -8.11
C SER A 149 -16.43 22.50 -9.39
N THR A 150 -15.78 22.69 -10.52
CA THR A 150 -16.28 22.14 -11.78
C THR A 150 -15.91 20.68 -11.80
N GLY A 151 -16.90 19.80 -11.86
CA GLY A 151 -16.69 18.35 -11.97
C GLY A 151 -15.74 17.96 -13.11
N PRO A 152 -15.40 16.70 -13.26
CA PRO A 152 -14.41 16.24 -14.22
C PRO A 152 -14.77 16.69 -15.64
N THR A 153 -13.77 17.15 -16.39
CA THR A 153 -13.90 17.60 -17.78
C THR A 153 -14.39 16.46 -18.68
N LYS A 154 -14.89 16.80 -19.88
CA LYS A 154 -15.28 15.79 -20.89
C LYS A 154 -14.15 14.83 -21.22
N ALA A 155 -12.90 15.32 -21.31
CA ALA A 155 -11.72 14.51 -21.55
C ALA A 155 -11.43 13.53 -20.40
N GLN A 156 -11.53 14.01 -19.16
CA GLN A 156 -11.38 13.18 -17.95
C GLN A 156 -12.44 12.09 -17.87
N ARG A 157 -13.72 12.43 -18.11
CA ARG A 157 -14.80 11.42 -18.15
C ARG A 157 -14.59 10.38 -19.23
N ALA A 158 -14.15 10.79 -20.42
CA ALA A 158 -13.86 9.85 -21.50
C ALA A 158 -12.69 8.91 -21.18
N ALA A 159 -11.62 9.44 -20.59
CA ALA A 159 -10.46 8.66 -20.16
C ALA A 159 -10.84 7.68 -19.03
N ALA A 160 -11.60 8.13 -18.03
CA ALA A 160 -12.12 7.30 -16.96
C ALA A 160 -13.03 6.18 -17.48
N GLY A 161 -13.94 6.48 -18.43
CA GLY A 161 -14.76 5.47 -19.08
C GLY A 161 -13.97 4.45 -19.90
N ALA A 162 -12.83 4.84 -20.48
CA ALA A 162 -11.92 3.89 -21.14
C ALA A 162 -11.23 2.97 -20.13
N LEU A 163 -10.80 3.50 -18.98
CA LEU A 163 -10.24 2.70 -17.88
C LEU A 163 -11.28 1.71 -17.33
N TRP A 164 -12.50 2.18 -17.08
CA TRP A 164 -13.60 1.34 -16.62
C TRP A 164 -13.80 0.14 -17.56
N ARG A 165 -13.95 0.38 -18.85
CA ARG A 165 -14.16 -0.72 -19.81
C ARG A 165 -12.99 -1.71 -19.86
N ALA A 166 -11.75 -1.21 -19.80
CA ALA A 166 -10.57 -2.07 -19.79
C ALA A 166 -10.48 -2.91 -18.50
N ALA A 167 -10.76 -2.32 -17.35
CA ALA A 167 -10.78 -3.02 -16.07
C ALA A 167 -11.93 -4.04 -15.97
N ALA A 168 -13.13 -3.67 -16.43
CA ALA A 168 -14.27 -4.58 -16.50
C ALA A 168 -14.00 -5.79 -17.41
N ALA A 169 -13.32 -5.59 -18.54
CA ALA A 169 -12.91 -6.68 -19.42
C ALA A 169 -11.89 -7.63 -18.75
N VAL A 170 -10.92 -7.07 -18.01
CA VAL A 170 -9.95 -7.84 -17.20
C VAL A 170 -10.68 -8.67 -16.13
N LEU A 171 -11.59 -8.06 -15.38
CA LEU A 171 -12.39 -8.74 -14.36
C LEU A 171 -13.23 -9.87 -14.95
N ALA A 172 -13.91 -9.62 -16.07
CA ALA A 172 -14.74 -10.63 -16.72
C ALA A 172 -13.93 -11.82 -17.27
N ALA A 173 -12.71 -11.56 -17.73
CA ALA A 173 -11.79 -12.58 -18.22
C ALA A 173 -11.17 -13.42 -17.10
N GLY A 174 -10.86 -12.79 -15.96
CA GLY A 174 -10.08 -13.38 -14.86
C GLY A 174 -8.60 -13.54 -15.18
N LEU A 175 -7.80 -13.86 -14.16
CA LEU A 175 -6.34 -13.94 -14.23
C LEU A 175 -5.80 -14.80 -15.38
N PRO A 176 -6.31 -16.03 -15.66
CA PRO A 176 -5.77 -16.88 -16.71
C PRO A 176 -5.94 -16.29 -18.11
N ALA A 177 -7.03 -15.55 -18.34
CA ALA A 177 -7.37 -14.99 -19.64
C ALA A 177 -6.99 -13.50 -19.78
N ALA A 178 -6.55 -12.83 -18.70
CA ALA A 178 -6.07 -11.45 -18.73
C ALA A 178 -4.65 -11.35 -19.32
N GLY A 179 -4.53 -11.74 -20.60
CA GLY A 179 -3.30 -11.80 -21.35
C GLY A 179 -2.78 -10.44 -21.82
N ALA A 180 -1.74 -10.48 -22.67
CA ALA A 180 -1.04 -9.30 -23.18
C ALA A 180 -1.97 -8.28 -23.86
N VAL A 181 -3.03 -8.74 -24.52
CA VAL A 181 -3.99 -7.86 -25.21
C VAL A 181 -4.78 -7.03 -24.20
N LEU A 182 -5.39 -7.66 -23.19
CA LEU A 182 -6.15 -6.96 -22.15
C LEU A 182 -5.24 -6.05 -21.30
N GLN A 183 -4.01 -6.49 -21.03
CA GLN A 183 -3.02 -5.64 -20.35
C GLN A 183 -2.63 -4.43 -21.19
N ALA A 184 -2.49 -4.59 -22.52
CA ALA A 184 -2.20 -3.47 -23.43
C ALA A 184 -3.37 -2.47 -23.51
N ASP A 185 -4.61 -2.96 -23.49
CA ASP A 185 -5.80 -2.10 -23.43
C ASP A 185 -5.83 -1.29 -22.14
N LEU A 186 -5.51 -1.92 -21.01
CA LEU A 186 -5.42 -1.23 -19.72
C LEU A 186 -4.27 -0.21 -19.68
N LEU A 187 -3.10 -0.55 -20.24
CA LEU A 187 -1.96 0.39 -20.36
C LEU A 187 -2.27 1.58 -21.27
N ARG A 188 -3.00 1.36 -22.36
CA ARG A 188 -3.46 2.43 -23.26
C ARG A 188 -4.43 3.36 -22.55
N ALA A 189 -5.38 2.81 -21.79
CA ALA A 189 -6.33 3.56 -21.02
C ALA A 189 -5.64 4.34 -19.86
N ALA A 190 -4.63 3.74 -19.21
CA ALA A 190 -3.80 4.41 -18.21
C ALA A 190 -3.04 5.61 -18.80
N HIS A 191 -2.45 5.45 -19.98
CA HIS A 191 -1.80 6.55 -20.69
C HIS A 191 -2.77 7.69 -21.02
N SER A 192 -3.98 7.37 -21.47
CA SER A 192 -5.04 8.37 -21.74
C SER A 192 -5.46 9.08 -20.45
N ALA A 193 -5.56 8.38 -19.33
CA ALA A 193 -5.86 8.95 -18.01
C ALA A 193 -4.77 9.92 -17.55
N ARG A 194 -3.50 9.56 -17.76
CA ARG A 194 -2.36 10.46 -17.50
C ARG A 194 -2.46 11.75 -18.30
N LEU A 195 -2.70 11.68 -19.62
CA LEU A 195 -2.85 12.85 -20.49
C LEU A 195 -4.06 13.72 -20.09
N ALA A 196 -5.09 13.11 -19.54
CA ALA A 196 -6.26 13.81 -19.02
C ALA A 196 -6.04 14.37 -17.60
N GLY A 197 -4.90 14.14 -16.95
CA GLY A 197 -4.60 14.60 -15.60
C GLY A 197 -5.36 13.82 -14.52
N LEU A 198 -5.42 12.48 -14.62
CA LEU A 198 -6.03 11.56 -13.66
C LEU A 198 -4.97 10.63 -13.02
N PRO A 199 -4.05 11.15 -12.21
CA PRO A 199 -2.91 10.38 -11.70
C PRO A 199 -3.31 9.21 -10.78
N ARG A 200 -4.38 9.33 -9.99
CA ARG A 200 -4.87 8.24 -9.15
C ARG A 200 -5.34 7.06 -10.00
N ALA A 201 -6.17 7.33 -11.01
CA ALA A 201 -6.69 6.31 -11.91
C ALA A 201 -5.58 5.65 -12.75
N GLU A 202 -4.58 6.44 -13.22
CA GLU A 202 -3.38 5.92 -13.88
C GLU A 202 -2.62 4.97 -12.96
N SER A 203 -2.31 5.41 -11.74
CA SER A 203 -1.55 4.61 -10.75
C SER A 203 -2.26 3.30 -10.43
N ALA A 204 -3.57 3.31 -10.22
CA ALA A 204 -4.37 2.11 -9.97
C ALA A 204 -4.32 1.13 -11.16
N ALA A 205 -4.43 1.63 -12.39
CA ALA A 205 -4.31 0.81 -13.59
C ALA A 205 -2.92 0.17 -13.73
N LEU A 206 -1.86 0.92 -13.47
CA LEU A 206 -0.48 0.41 -13.50
C LEU A 206 -0.21 -0.62 -12.41
N ARG A 207 -0.76 -0.44 -11.21
CA ARG A 207 -0.71 -1.44 -10.12
C ARG A 207 -1.44 -2.71 -10.54
N THR A 208 -2.62 -2.60 -11.16
CA THR A 208 -3.37 -3.75 -11.68
C THR A 208 -2.54 -4.55 -12.70
N VAL A 209 -1.91 -3.87 -13.67
CA VAL A 209 -1.05 -4.55 -14.67
C VAL A 209 0.14 -5.25 -13.99
N ARG A 210 0.78 -4.61 -13.00
CA ARG A 210 1.87 -5.26 -12.23
C ARG A 210 1.38 -6.51 -11.50
N GLY A 211 0.22 -6.45 -10.84
CA GLY A 211 -0.39 -7.61 -10.17
C GLY A 211 -0.70 -8.75 -11.13
N LEU A 212 -1.26 -8.46 -12.31
CA LEU A 212 -1.52 -9.45 -13.38
C LEU A 212 -0.22 -10.13 -13.85
N ARG A 213 0.85 -9.35 -14.03
CA ARG A 213 2.17 -9.86 -14.43
C ARG A 213 2.83 -10.67 -13.32
N ALA A 214 2.75 -10.22 -12.07
CA ALA A 214 3.28 -10.93 -10.91
C ALA A 214 2.63 -12.32 -10.77
N HIS A 215 1.31 -12.40 -10.97
CA HIS A 215 0.58 -13.67 -10.99
C HIS A 215 1.09 -14.60 -12.09
N ARG A 216 1.18 -14.12 -13.34
CA ARG A 216 1.67 -14.92 -14.47
C ARG A 216 3.12 -15.36 -14.30
N GLY A 217 3.96 -14.48 -13.77
CA GLY A 217 5.37 -14.78 -13.44
C GLY A 217 5.54 -15.64 -12.19
N ARG A 218 4.44 -16.09 -11.55
CA ARG A 218 4.46 -16.89 -10.30
C ARG A 218 5.37 -16.30 -9.23
N GLN A 219 5.39 -14.97 -9.15
CA GLN A 219 6.21 -14.28 -8.15
C GLN A 219 5.73 -14.63 -6.74
N THR A 220 6.65 -14.98 -5.85
CA THR A 220 6.35 -15.42 -4.48
C THR A 220 5.65 -14.36 -3.63
N GLY A 221 5.82 -13.08 -3.99
CA GLY A 221 5.19 -11.94 -3.33
C GLY A 221 3.76 -11.63 -3.79
N HIS A 222 3.25 -12.31 -4.83
CA HIS A 222 1.89 -12.04 -5.31
C HIS A 222 0.83 -12.50 -4.30
N ARG A 223 -0.12 -11.62 -4.01
CA ARG A 223 -1.29 -11.90 -3.17
C ARG A 223 -2.56 -11.56 -3.94
N LEU A 224 -3.52 -12.51 -3.97
CA LEU A 224 -4.80 -12.31 -4.66
C LEU A 224 -5.61 -11.17 -4.03
N ALA A 225 -5.61 -11.08 -2.69
CA ALA A 225 -6.29 -10.03 -1.96
C ALA A 225 -5.82 -8.62 -2.39
N GLU A 226 -4.49 -8.40 -2.47
CA GLU A 226 -3.92 -7.13 -2.95
C GLU A 226 -4.38 -6.78 -4.38
N LEU A 227 -4.50 -7.77 -5.25
CA LEU A 227 -4.99 -7.54 -6.61
C LEU A 227 -6.49 -7.21 -6.63
N VAL A 228 -7.28 -7.83 -5.75
CA VAL A 228 -8.71 -7.50 -5.56
C VAL A 228 -8.85 -6.04 -5.13
N GLU A 229 -8.08 -5.59 -4.14
CA GLU A 229 -8.09 -4.21 -3.65
C GLU A 229 -7.71 -3.21 -4.74
N VAL A 230 -6.63 -3.47 -5.48
CA VAL A 230 -6.17 -2.59 -6.54
C VAL A 230 -7.18 -2.51 -7.69
N LEU A 231 -7.83 -3.63 -8.05
CA LEU A 231 -8.87 -3.64 -9.07
C LEU A 231 -10.15 -2.96 -8.59
N HIS A 232 -10.48 -3.10 -7.30
CA HIS A 232 -11.58 -2.37 -6.66
C HIS A 232 -11.34 -0.86 -6.73
N ASP A 233 -10.15 -0.37 -6.29
CA ASP A 233 -9.79 1.05 -6.37
C ASP A 233 -9.87 1.58 -7.81
N LEU A 234 -9.34 0.83 -8.78
CA LEU A 234 -9.41 1.20 -10.19
C LEU A 234 -10.84 1.35 -10.70
N LEU A 235 -11.70 0.36 -10.48
CA LEU A 235 -13.10 0.39 -10.91
C LEU A 235 -13.88 1.47 -10.15
N TYR A 236 -13.67 1.62 -8.85
CA TYR A 236 -14.32 2.66 -8.05
C TYR A 236 -14.02 4.07 -8.58
N VAL A 237 -12.73 4.39 -8.72
CA VAL A 237 -12.29 5.70 -9.20
C VAL A 237 -12.73 5.96 -10.64
N ALA A 238 -12.54 4.97 -11.53
CA ALA A 238 -12.90 5.10 -12.94
C ALA A 238 -14.42 5.23 -13.12
N GLY A 239 -15.23 4.47 -12.39
CA GLY A 239 -16.68 4.52 -12.44
C GLY A 239 -17.25 5.86 -11.96
N ARG A 240 -16.77 6.36 -10.81
CA ARG A 240 -17.19 7.67 -10.24
C ARG A 240 -16.82 8.83 -11.17
N LEU A 241 -15.59 8.88 -11.65
CA LEU A 241 -15.14 9.92 -12.59
C LEU A 241 -15.89 9.87 -13.92
N ALA A 242 -16.17 8.68 -14.48
CA ALA A 242 -16.95 8.52 -15.70
C ALA A 242 -18.40 8.99 -15.52
N ALA A 243 -18.98 8.78 -14.34
CA ALA A 243 -20.30 9.28 -13.97
C ALA A 243 -20.35 10.81 -13.74
N GLY A 244 -19.19 11.47 -13.68
CA GLY A 244 -19.11 12.92 -13.52
C GLY A 244 -18.99 13.40 -12.08
N ASP A 245 -18.60 12.52 -11.16
CA ASP A 245 -18.38 12.88 -9.76
C ASP A 245 -17.31 13.97 -9.63
N ALA A 246 -17.62 15.00 -8.85
CA ALA A 246 -16.79 16.19 -8.69
C ALA A 246 -15.80 16.13 -7.53
N ASP A 247 -15.71 14.97 -6.83
CA ASP A 247 -14.81 14.81 -5.71
C ASP A 247 -13.34 14.93 -6.18
N PRO A 248 -12.58 15.92 -5.69
CA PRO A 248 -11.19 16.12 -6.07
C PRO A 248 -10.27 14.92 -5.70
N ALA A 249 -10.62 14.19 -4.68
CA ALA A 249 -9.87 13.03 -4.23
C ALA A 249 -9.85 11.89 -5.27
N LEU A 250 -10.85 11.83 -6.16
CA LEU A 250 -10.88 10.87 -7.26
C LEU A 250 -9.85 11.19 -8.36
N VAL A 251 -9.51 12.45 -8.53
CA VAL A 251 -8.50 12.89 -9.50
C VAL A 251 -7.11 12.51 -9.01
N GLY A 252 -6.84 12.71 -7.72
CA GLY A 252 -5.54 12.52 -7.09
C GLY A 252 -4.55 13.66 -7.38
N ILE A 253 -3.32 13.54 -6.86
CA ILE A 253 -2.29 14.57 -6.95
C ILE A 253 -1.15 14.10 -7.86
N LEU A 254 -0.87 14.87 -8.94
CA LEU A 254 0.16 14.58 -9.94
C LEU A 254 1.59 14.58 -9.37
N ARG A 255 1.85 15.43 -8.37
CA ARG A 255 3.14 15.53 -7.69
C ARG A 255 2.88 15.68 -6.20
N ARG A 256 3.35 14.74 -5.43
CA ARG A 256 3.55 14.95 -4.00
C ARG A 256 4.67 15.98 -3.87
N ALA A 257 4.31 17.27 -3.85
CA ALA A 257 5.27 18.32 -3.64
C ALA A 257 5.83 18.17 -2.24
N TYR A 258 7.12 17.84 -2.14
CA TYR A 258 7.86 18.00 -0.90
C TYR A 258 7.81 19.49 -0.53
N GLN A 259 7.14 19.82 0.54
CA GLN A 259 7.15 21.19 1.04
C GLN A 259 8.41 21.40 1.86
N PRO A 260 9.17 22.50 1.59
CA PRO A 260 10.28 22.84 2.47
C PRO A 260 9.69 23.20 3.84
N ASP A 261 10.12 22.47 4.85
CA ASP A 261 9.81 22.77 6.25
C ASP A 261 10.97 23.58 6.82
N GLY A 262 10.70 24.62 7.57
CA GLY A 262 11.70 25.52 8.11
C GLY A 262 12.67 24.81 9.06
N THR A 263 12.57 25.05 10.35
CA THR A 263 13.23 24.25 11.41
C THR A 263 12.21 23.30 12.01
N LEU A 264 12.52 22.01 12.02
CA LEU A 264 11.66 20.95 12.52
C LEU A 264 12.37 20.23 13.68
N GLU A 265 11.71 20.14 14.82
CA GLU A 265 12.14 19.29 15.93
C GLU A 265 11.33 18.00 15.92
N VAL A 266 12.02 16.86 15.93
CA VAL A 266 11.39 15.55 15.90
C VAL A 266 11.93 14.64 16.98
N TYR A 267 11.06 13.82 17.53
CA TYR A 267 11.35 12.88 18.62
C TYR A 267 11.05 11.46 18.17
N GLY A 268 11.97 10.53 18.47
CA GLY A 268 11.85 9.13 18.10
C GLY A 268 10.72 8.44 18.85
N VAL A 269 9.92 7.65 18.15
CA VAL A 269 8.86 6.81 18.72
C VAL A 269 9.33 5.36 18.82
N CYS A 270 9.69 4.76 17.70
CA CYS A 270 10.15 3.38 17.61
C CYS A 270 10.83 3.11 16.26
N ARG A 271 11.50 1.96 16.16
CA ARG A 271 12.00 1.39 14.89
C ARG A 271 11.10 0.23 14.46
N GLU A 272 10.85 0.17 13.18
CA GLU A 272 10.12 -0.92 12.55
C GLU A 272 10.98 -1.61 11.50
N PRO A 273 11.16 -2.94 11.57
CA PRO A 273 11.79 -3.71 10.49
C PRO A 273 10.84 -3.83 9.31
N VAL A 274 11.37 -3.64 8.11
CA VAL A 274 10.66 -3.86 6.85
C VAL A 274 11.29 -5.06 6.15
N ILE A 275 10.49 -6.09 5.90
CA ILE A 275 10.85 -7.23 5.06
C ILE A 275 9.69 -7.44 4.09
N SER A 276 9.92 -7.07 2.84
CA SER A 276 8.92 -7.19 1.78
C SER A 276 9.08 -8.51 1.02
N ALA A 277 7.96 -9.12 0.65
CA ALA A 277 7.94 -10.26 -0.26
C ALA A 277 8.53 -9.95 -1.65
N THR A 278 8.65 -8.66 -2.01
CA THR A 278 9.25 -8.20 -3.27
C THR A 278 10.77 -8.05 -3.22
N GLY A 279 11.43 -8.53 -2.15
CA GLY A 279 12.89 -8.51 -2.02
C GLY A 279 13.46 -7.17 -1.54
N TYR A 280 12.65 -6.34 -0.88
CA TYR A 280 13.11 -5.13 -0.20
C TYR A 280 13.18 -5.39 1.30
N ALA A 281 14.24 -4.94 1.93
CA ALA A 281 14.40 -5.03 3.37
C ALA A 281 15.09 -3.79 3.93
N GLY A 282 14.82 -3.49 5.20
CA GLY A 282 15.39 -2.32 5.85
C GLY A 282 14.75 -1.97 7.18
N VAL A 283 14.84 -0.71 7.55
CA VAL A 283 14.30 -0.16 8.78
C VAL A 283 13.58 1.16 8.49
N VAL A 284 12.50 1.40 9.22
CA VAL A 284 11.82 2.69 9.30
C VAL A 284 11.83 3.14 10.76
N THR A 285 12.29 4.36 11.02
CA THR A 285 12.13 5.02 12.32
C THR A 285 10.93 5.94 12.26
N HIS A 286 10.01 5.74 13.17
CA HIS A 286 8.83 6.58 13.36
C HIS A 286 9.16 7.71 14.33
N LEU A 287 8.68 8.90 13.98
CA LEU A 287 8.99 10.15 14.66
C LEU A 287 7.70 10.94 14.90
N VAL A 288 7.72 11.77 15.92
CA VAL A 288 6.68 12.79 16.16
C VAL A 288 7.37 14.15 16.19
N ALA A 289 6.84 15.12 15.47
CA ALA A 289 7.31 16.50 15.54
C ALA A 289 6.75 17.21 16.79
N ASP A 290 7.35 18.32 17.15
CA ASP A 290 6.90 19.18 18.26
C ASP A 290 5.46 19.68 18.11
N ASP A 291 4.98 19.82 16.87
CA ASP A 291 3.60 20.18 16.51
C ASP A 291 2.62 18.98 16.45
N GLY A 292 3.06 17.78 16.86
CA GLY A 292 2.26 16.56 16.88
C GLY A 292 2.18 15.82 15.54
N ARG A 293 2.76 16.33 14.44
CA ARG A 293 2.80 15.63 13.15
C ARG A 293 3.58 14.33 13.24
N ARG A 294 3.03 13.28 12.66
CA ARG A 294 3.68 11.96 12.57
C ARG A 294 4.55 11.89 11.33
N LEU A 295 5.81 11.56 11.55
CA LEU A 295 6.83 11.55 10.53
C LEU A 295 7.57 10.22 10.51
N SER A 296 8.28 9.94 9.44
CA SER A 296 9.09 8.73 9.31
C SER A 296 10.39 8.99 8.57
N PHE A 297 11.42 8.22 8.93
CA PHE A 297 12.70 8.19 8.26
C PHE A 297 13.10 6.75 8.00
N GLY A 298 13.36 6.36 6.75
CA GLY A 298 13.58 4.97 6.38
C GLY A 298 14.81 4.73 5.51
N ASP A 299 15.47 3.60 5.74
CA ASP A 299 16.49 3.01 4.86
C ASP A 299 16.01 1.62 4.42
N VAL A 300 15.18 1.59 3.37
CA VAL A 300 14.64 0.37 2.76
C VAL A 300 15.16 0.26 1.34
N LYS A 301 15.87 -0.83 1.02
CA LYS A 301 16.53 -1.07 -0.27
C LYS A 301 16.38 -2.54 -0.67
N PRO A 302 16.64 -2.89 -1.95
CA PRO A 302 16.74 -4.29 -2.35
C PRO A 302 17.73 -5.06 -1.48
N GLY A 303 17.32 -6.23 -0.97
CA GLY A 303 18.11 -7.09 -0.10
C GLY A 303 17.27 -8.11 0.65
N GLY A 304 17.92 -9.13 1.22
CA GLY A 304 17.28 -10.17 2.02
C GLY A 304 16.95 -9.73 3.46
N PRO A 305 16.28 -10.61 4.24
CA PRO A 305 15.84 -10.31 5.61
C PRO A 305 16.96 -9.88 6.56
N ASP A 306 18.19 -10.37 6.38
CA ASP A 306 19.34 -9.98 7.19
C ASP A 306 19.61 -8.48 7.14
N ARG A 307 19.33 -7.85 5.98
CA ARG A 307 19.44 -6.40 5.84
C ARG A 307 18.54 -5.65 6.85
N ALA A 308 17.33 -6.14 7.12
CA ALA A 308 16.44 -5.50 8.08
C ALA A 308 17.05 -5.44 9.48
N ARG A 309 17.78 -6.50 9.87
CA ARG A 309 18.50 -6.55 11.15
C ARG A 309 19.73 -5.63 11.13
N ASP A 310 20.52 -5.69 10.08
CA ASP A 310 21.84 -5.03 10.03
C ASP A 310 21.71 -3.50 9.90
N CYS A 311 20.77 -3.00 9.09
CA CYS A 311 20.57 -1.56 8.92
C CYS A 311 19.96 -0.86 10.14
N ALA A 312 19.34 -1.58 11.07
CA ALA A 312 18.80 -1.00 12.30
C ALA A 312 19.86 -0.33 13.21
N ARG A 313 21.11 -0.78 13.11
CA ARG A 313 22.26 -0.22 13.83
C ARG A 313 23.25 0.50 12.91
N ALA A 314 23.06 0.37 11.60
CA ALA A 314 23.92 1.03 10.62
C ALA A 314 23.71 2.55 10.64
N VAL A 315 24.76 3.23 10.26
CA VAL A 315 24.71 4.67 10.06
C VAL A 315 24.20 4.95 8.65
N THR A 316 23.17 5.77 8.53
CA THR A 316 22.63 6.23 7.25
C THR A 316 22.73 7.74 7.11
N GLY A 317 22.89 8.25 5.90
CA GLY A 317 23.04 9.68 5.64
C GLY A 317 21.70 10.42 5.65
N MET A 318 21.63 11.51 6.41
CA MET A 318 20.58 12.52 6.30
C MET A 318 21.25 13.85 5.93
N GLY A 319 21.37 14.12 4.63
CA GLY A 319 22.15 15.27 4.14
C GLY A 319 23.63 15.16 4.49
N ALA A 320 24.14 16.13 5.25
CA ALA A 320 25.52 16.18 5.73
C ALA A 320 25.74 15.41 7.06
N VAL A 321 24.69 14.85 7.66
CA VAL A 321 24.74 14.20 8.97
C VAL A 321 24.55 12.70 8.85
N ALA A 322 25.34 11.97 9.61
CA ALA A 322 25.19 10.52 9.76
C ALA A 322 24.25 10.21 10.93
N VAL A 323 23.17 9.48 10.67
CA VAL A 323 22.14 9.14 11.64
C VAL A 323 22.10 7.63 11.86
N ASN A 324 22.05 7.21 13.11
CA ASN A 324 21.81 5.81 13.48
C ASN A 324 20.35 5.63 13.87
N HIS A 325 19.64 4.68 13.23
CA HIS A 325 18.23 4.42 13.49
C HIS A 325 17.94 4.03 14.94
N ALA A 326 18.87 3.31 15.61
CA ALA A 326 18.70 2.92 17.01
C ALA A 326 18.78 4.13 17.95
N VAL A 327 19.69 5.07 17.65
CA VAL A 327 19.82 6.31 18.43
C VAL A 327 18.65 7.24 18.13
N LEU A 328 18.25 7.36 16.87
CA LEU A 328 17.13 8.21 16.46
C LEU A 328 15.79 7.77 17.08
N ALA A 329 15.54 6.48 17.17
CA ALA A 329 14.29 5.97 17.76
C ALA A 329 14.14 6.29 19.24
N ARG A 330 15.25 6.58 19.94
CA ARG A 330 15.30 6.88 21.38
C ARG A 330 15.64 8.34 21.68
N GLY A 331 16.15 9.06 20.67
CA GLY A 331 16.55 10.46 20.75
C GLY A 331 15.60 11.38 20.02
N GLY A 332 16.16 12.50 19.56
CA GLY A 332 15.49 13.44 18.68
C GLY A 332 16.47 14.11 17.74
N LEU A 333 15.95 14.88 16.80
CA LEU A 333 16.73 15.70 15.88
C LEU A 333 16.06 17.06 15.69
N ARG A 334 16.87 18.12 15.70
CA ARG A 334 16.50 19.42 15.13
C ARG A 334 17.02 19.45 13.70
N ILE A 335 16.12 19.58 12.74
CA ILE A 335 16.41 19.46 11.30
C ILE A 335 16.10 20.79 10.63
N THR A 336 17.01 21.28 9.79
CA THR A 336 16.79 22.47 8.94
C THR A 336 17.01 22.12 7.47
N GLY A 337 16.20 22.71 6.59
CA GLY A 337 16.29 22.49 5.15
C GLY A 337 15.81 21.11 4.69
N THR A 338 15.07 20.39 5.53
CA THR A 338 14.42 19.14 5.14
C THR A 338 13.14 19.41 4.34
N THR A 339 12.71 18.40 3.62
CA THR A 339 11.42 18.40 2.95
C THR A 339 10.59 17.25 3.54
N VAL A 340 9.30 17.46 3.68
CA VAL A 340 8.36 16.46 4.16
C VAL A 340 7.42 16.08 3.03
N SER A 341 7.28 14.78 2.76
CA SER A 341 6.27 14.30 1.83
C SER A 341 4.87 14.32 2.47
N PRO A 342 3.79 14.34 1.69
CA PRO A 342 2.42 14.30 2.23
C PRO A 342 2.13 13.10 3.16
N ASP A 343 2.88 12.01 2.98
CA ASP A 343 2.84 10.82 3.83
C ASP A 343 3.77 10.90 5.06
N GLY A 344 4.28 12.09 5.37
CA GLY A 344 5.11 12.31 6.56
C GLY A 344 6.54 11.76 6.44
N ARG A 345 7.01 11.36 5.25
CA ARG A 345 8.37 10.87 5.08
C ARG A 345 9.35 12.02 4.98
N LEU A 346 10.39 11.99 5.79
CA LEU A 346 11.47 12.97 5.75
C LEU A 346 12.39 12.73 4.55
N GLY A 347 12.67 13.81 3.82
CA GLY A 347 13.67 13.79 2.75
C GLY A 347 15.08 13.74 3.33
N ALA A 348 16.01 13.11 2.58
CA ALA A 348 17.42 12.96 2.96
C ALA A 348 18.36 13.72 1.99
N GLY A 349 17.88 14.79 1.34
CA GLY A 349 18.58 15.53 0.28
C GLY A 349 19.85 16.25 0.73
N LYS A 350 20.66 16.67 -0.25
CA LYS A 350 21.84 17.51 -0.01
C LYS A 350 21.40 18.88 0.51
N GLY A 351 22.00 19.36 1.59
CA GLY A 351 21.69 20.67 2.19
C GLY A 351 20.93 20.58 3.52
N ILE A 352 20.47 19.39 3.90
CA ILE A 352 19.87 19.18 5.24
C ILE A 352 20.96 19.29 6.30
N ARG A 353 20.64 20.03 7.36
CA ARG A 353 21.43 20.08 8.60
C ARG A 353 20.59 19.48 9.72
N ALA A 354 21.18 18.58 10.49
CA ALA A 354 20.53 17.97 11.63
C ALA A 354 21.42 18.05 12.85
N THR A 355 20.85 18.36 14.00
CA THR A 355 21.53 18.39 15.29
C THR A 355 20.82 17.43 16.22
N PRO A 356 21.51 16.48 16.88
CA PRO A 356 20.90 15.60 17.84
C PRO A 356 20.26 16.38 19.00
N LEU A 357 19.08 15.94 19.41
CA LEU A 357 18.40 16.39 20.63
C LEU A 357 18.39 15.25 21.65
N THR A 358 18.33 15.63 22.92
CA THR A 358 18.12 14.66 24.00
C THR A 358 16.80 13.90 23.78
N GLY A 359 16.81 12.61 24.03
CA GLY A 359 15.60 11.77 23.94
C GLY A 359 14.55 12.21 24.96
N THR A 360 13.31 12.09 24.56
CA THR A 360 12.14 12.39 25.38
C THR A 360 11.43 11.10 25.75
N ASP A 361 11.04 10.95 27.00
CA ASP A 361 10.24 9.81 27.46
C ASP A 361 8.84 9.82 26.83
N TRP A 362 8.24 8.63 26.65
CA TRP A 362 6.88 8.51 26.10
C TRP A 362 5.79 9.14 26.98
N SER A 363 6.09 9.47 28.23
CA SER A 363 5.17 10.14 29.15
C SER A 363 5.22 11.67 29.07
N THR A 364 6.07 12.26 28.23
CA THR A 364 6.28 13.71 28.18
C THR A 364 6.22 14.26 26.75
N GLY A 365 5.91 15.55 26.64
CA GLY A 365 5.88 16.29 25.39
C GLY A 365 4.93 15.68 24.34
N PRO A 366 5.24 15.82 23.04
CA PRO A 366 4.36 15.36 21.96
C PRO A 366 4.20 13.82 21.92
N LEU A 367 5.09 13.07 22.57
CA LEU A 367 4.99 11.61 22.64
C LEU A 367 3.87 11.16 23.59
N ALA A 368 3.58 11.92 24.66
CA ALA A 368 2.51 11.61 25.61
C ALA A 368 1.12 11.61 24.94
N GLU A 369 0.93 12.42 23.92
CA GLU A 369 -0.34 12.51 23.19
C GLU A 369 -0.74 11.19 22.49
N LEU A 370 0.24 10.34 22.20
CA LEU A 370 -0.03 9.01 21.65
C LEU A 370 -0.88 8.14 22.58
N PHE A 371 -0.81 8.38 23.89
CA PHE A 371 -1.43 7.58 24.94
C PHE A 371 -2.59 8.31 25.66
N ALA A 372 -2.93 9.52 25.19
CA ALA A 372 -3.91 10.38 25.87
C ALA A 372 -5.36 9.98 25.65
N ARG A 373 -5.67 9.21 24.61
CA ARG A 373 -7.03 8.84 24.25
C ARG A 373 -7.26 7.34 24.35
N PRO A 374 -8.49 6.91 24.72
CA PRO A 374 -8.88 5.51 24.66
C PRO A 374 -8.67 4.92 23.26
N LEU A 375 -8.22 3.68 23.22
CA LEU A 375 -7.90 3.00 21.95
C LEU A 375 -9.12 2.90 21.02
N ALA A 376 -10.32 2.66 21.58
CA ALA A 376 -11.57 2.62 20.80
C ALA A 376 -11.85 3.93 20.03
N GLU A 377 -11.55 5.10 20.61
CA GLU A 377 -11.70 6.40 19.95
C GLU A 377 -10.67 6.58 18.84
N VAL A 378 -9.40 6.22 19.12
CA VAL A 378 -8.32 6.31 18.13
C VAL A 378 -8.60 5.41 16.94
N VAL A 379 -9.03 4.17 17.19
CA VAL A 379 -9.42 3.20 16.16
C VAL A 379 -10.59 3.71 15.33
N THR A 380 -11.64 4.21 16.00
CA THR A 380 -12.81 4.76 15.31
C THR A 380 -12.39 5.90 14.39
N ALA A 381 -11.54 6.80 14.86
CA ALA A 381 -11.03 7.92 14.06
C ALA A 381 -10.16 7.45 12.88
N GLN A 382 -9.31 6.43 13.08
CA GLN A 382 -8.46 5.89 12.01
C GLN A 382 -9.26 5.14 10.94
N LEU A 383 -10.26 4.35 11.34
CA LEU A 383 -11.10 3.60 10.41
C LEU A 383 -12.16 4.48 9.72
N ALA A 384 -12.53 5.62 10.34
CA ALA A 384 -13.41 6.62 9.73
C ALA A 384 -12.67 7.58 8.80
N ALA A 385 -11.38 7.77 9.00
CA ALA A 385 -10.53 8.52 8.09
C ALA A 385 -10.38 7.71 6.79
N ASP A 386 -11.43 7.76 5.96
CA ASP A 386 -11.28 7.41 4.55
C ASP A 386 -10.23 8.36 3.98
N ASP A 387 -8.97 7.90 3.89
CA ASP A 387 -8.02 8.56 3.02
C ASP A 387 -8.39 8.14 1.59
N PRO A 388 -9.13 8.97 0.86
CA PRO A 388 -9.58 8.61 -0.48
C PRO A 388 -8.41 8.48 -1.45
N GLU A 389 -7.21 8.95 -1.07
CA GLU A 389 -6.00 8.86 -1.89
C GLU A 389 -5.26 7.53 -1.71
N ASP A 390 -5.40 6.88 -0.55
CA ASP A 390 -4.74 5.60 -0.29
C ASP A 390 -5.51 4.77 0.76
N PRO A 391 -6.50 3.96 0.34
CA PRO A 391 -7.25 3.09 1.24
C PRO A 391 -6.34 2.07 1.98
N ALA A 392 -5.16 1.76 1.43
CA ALA A 392 -4.18 0.92 2.10
C ALA A 392 -3.55 1.59 3.35
N ARG A 393 -3.79 2.89 3.55
CA ARG A 393 -3.34 3.62 4.76
C ARG A 393 -4.34 3.58 5.91
N ALA A 394 -5.57 3.17 5.68
CA ALA A 394 -6.52 2.97 6.76
C ALA A 394 -5.91 1.98 7.77
N GLY A 395 -5.73 2.41 9.02
CA GLY A 395 -5.12 1.59 10.06
C GLY A 395 -3.57 1.55 10.11
N THR A 396 -2.84 2.17 9.16
CA THR A 396 -1.36 2.18 9.19
C THR A 396 -0.76 3.19 10.17
N ALA A 397 -1.53 4.13 10.67
CA ALA A 397 -1.04 5.11 11.63
C ALA A 397 -0.74 4.43 12.98
N LEU A 398 0.34 4.89 13.63
CA LEU A 398 0.69 4.38 14.95
C LEU A 398 -0.40 4.70 15.97
N VAL A 399 -0.65 3.76 16.86
CA VAL A 399 -1.48 3.93 18.06
C VAL A 399 -0.64 3.66 19.31
N GLY A 400 -0.92 4.41 20.38
CA GLY A 400 -0.33 4.18 21.70
C GLY A 400 -1.44 3.81 22.68
N CYS A 401 -1.16 2.84 23.55
CA CYS A 401 -2.09 2.42 24.60
C CYS A 401 -1.34 1.77 25.76
N ASP A 402 -1.94 1.79 26.94
CA ASP A 402 -1.46 1.06 28.10
C ASP A 402 -2.28 -0.23 28.25
N LEU A 403 -1.61 -1.37 28.34
CA LEU A 403 -2.23 -2.69 28.34
C LEU A 403 -1.80 -3.51 29.56
N MET A 404 -2.69 -4.38 30.03
CA MET A 404 -2.37 -5.47 30.96
C MET A 404 -2.37 -6.80 30.19
N VAL A 405 -1.29 -7.52 30.28
CA VAL A 405 -1.17 -8.86 29.70
C VAL A 405 -2.06 -9.83 30.45
N VAL A 406 -2.94 -10.54 29.74
CA VAL A 406 -3.81 -11.58 30.30
C VAL A 406 -3.18 -12.96 30.14
N GLY A 407 -2.51 -13.23 29.02
CA GLY A 407 -1.88 -14.50 28.73
C GLY A 407 -1.66 -14.73 27.23
N ALA A 408 -1.67 -16.00 26.82
CA ALA A 408 -1.52 -16.37 25.42
C ALA A 408 -2.58 -17.38 24.99
N VAL A 409 -3.00 -17.27 23.71
CA VAL A 409 -3.77 -18.31 23.03
C VAL A 409 -3.10 -18.59 21.69
N GLY A 410 -2.55 -19.80 21.55
CA GLY A 410 -1.70 -20.13 20.41
C GLY A 410 -0.47 -19.21 20.35
N ASP A 411 -0.25 -18.57 19.21
CA ASP A 411 0.87 -17.63 19.00
C ASP A 411 0.47 -16.15 19.28
N GLN A 412 -0.73 -15.90 19.81
CA GLN A 412 -1.24 -14.57 20.09
C GLN A 412 -1.13 -14.26 21.58
N VAL A 413 -0.71 -13.04 21.91
CA VAL A 413 -0.76 -12.51 23.28
C VAL A 413 -2.10 -11.82 23.47
N LEU A 414 -2.76 -12.11 24.58
CA LEU A 414 -3.98 -11.46 24.98
C LEU A 414 -3.68 -10.38 26.01
N ALA A 415 -4.26 -9.22 25.83
CA ALA A 415 -4.13 -8.09 26.71
C ALA A 415 -5.46 -7.35 26.87
N ARG A 416 -5.60 -6.54 27.93
CA ARG A 416 -6.71 -5.61 28.12
C ARG A 416 -6.19 -4.19 28.21
N GLU A 417 -6.95 -3.25 27.65
CA GLU A 417 -6.64 -1.84 27.80
C GLU A 417 -6.81 -1.41 29.26
N LEU A 418 -5.84 -0.63 29.75
CA LEU A 418 -5.93 0.08 31.02
C LEU A 418 -6.57 1.43 30.75
N ALA A 419 -7.56 1.82 31.54
CA ALA A 419 -8.16 3.14 31.43
C ALA A 419 -7.08 4.22 31.48
N PRO A 420 -7.11 5.26 30.62
CA PRO A 420 -6.21 6.39 30.71
C PRO A 420 -6.25 6.98 32.12
N ALA A 421 -5.09 7.35 32.65
CA ALA A 421 -5.03 8.02 33.94
C ALA A 421 -5.76 9.36 33.85
N THR A 422 -7.00 9.43 34.34
CA THR A 422 -7.70 10.68 34.51
C THR A 422 -7.20 11.33 35.81
N ASP A 423 -7.12 12.67 35.89
CA ASP A 423 -6.62 13.45 37.01
C ASP A 423 -7.34 13.20 38.37
N ALA A 424 -8.37 12.40 38.40
CA ALA A 424 -9.13 12.05 39.57
C ALA A 424 -8.60 10.75 40.21
N GLY A 425 -7.45 10.85 40.90
CA GLY A 425 -6.96 9.82 41.81
C GLY A 425 -5.65 9.16 41.42
N ALA A 426 -4.55 9.89 41.62
CA ALA A 426 -3.18 9.43 41.45
C ALA A 426 -2.79 8.18 42.28
N ASP A 427 -3.64 7.75 43.19
CA ASP A 427 -3.41 6.61 44.12
C ASP A 427 -4.11 5.29 43.71
N ARG A 428 -4.92 5.30 42.67
CA ARG A 428 -5.61 4.06 42.26
C ARG A 428 -4.95 3.45 41.05
N ALA A 429 -4.47 2.21 41.21
CA ALA A 429 -3.93 1.44 40.08
C ALA A 429 -4.97 1.36 38.93
N PRO A 430 -4.58 1.65 37.67
CA PRO A 430 -5.50 1.61 36.55
C PRO A 430 -6.17 0.22 36.44
N VAL A 431 -7.50 0.21 36.36
CA VAL A 431 -8.30 -1.03 36.30
C VAL A 431 -8.44 -1.40 34.82
N PRO A 432 -8.28 -2.68 34.43
CA PRO A 432 -8.54 -3.13 33.07
C PRO A 432 -10.04 -3.13 32.80
N ASP A 433 -10.53 -2.24 31.95
CA ASP A 433 -11.97 -2.09 31.64
C ASP A 433 -12.27 -2.22 30.14
N GLY A 434 -11.25 -2.33 29.32
CA GLY A 434 -11.36 -2.41 27.87
C GLY A 434 -11.62 -3.84 27.33
N PRO A 435 -11.89 -3.95 26.02
CA PRO A 435 -12.01 -5.24 25.36
C PRO A 435 -10.70 -6.04 25.42
N VAL A 436 -10.80 -7.35 25.20
CA VAL A 436 -9.60 -8.19 25.03
C VAL A 436 -9.00 -7.94 23.66
N ILE A 437 -7.74 -7.53 23.66
CA ILE A 437 -6.95 -7.19 22.47
C ILE A 437 -5.99 -8.33 22.18
N ARG A 438 -5.87 -8.69 20.91
CA ARG A 438 -4.89 -9.66 20.41
C ARG A 438 -3.65 -8.91 19.96
N LEU A 439 -2.49 -9.26 20.54
CA LEU A 439 -1.20 -8.77 20.07
C LEU A 439 -0.57 -9.83 19.18
N VAL A 440 -0.32 -9.48 17.93
CA VAL A 440 0.22 -10.38 16.91
C VAL A 440 1.49 -9.76 16.34
N PRO A 441 2.58 -10.54 16.12
CA PRO A 441 3.80 -9.97 15.57
C PRO A 441 3.55 -9.39 14.17
N VAL A 442 4.05 -8.19 13.91
CA VAL A 442 3.98 -7.57 12.58
C VAL A 442 4.75 -8.39 11.53
N ASN A 443 5.79 -9.07 11.98
CA ASN A 443 6.59 -9.97 11.16
C ASN A 443 7.10 -11.13 12.01
N SER A 444 6.89 -12.35 11.54
CA SER A 444 7.30 -13.59 12.23
C SER A 444 8.64 -14.15 11.74
N HIS A 445 9.39 -13.40 10.90
CA HIS A 445 10.67 -13.88 10.38
C HIS A 445 11.67 -14.10 11.53
N PRO A 446 12.38 -15.26 11.58
CA PRO A 446 13.22 -15.64 12.71
C PRO A 446 14.46 -14.75 12.91
N VAL A 447 14.83 -13.96 11.92
CA VAL A 447 15.91 -12.94 12.04
C VAL A 447 15.55 -11.80 12.98
N LEU A 448 14.26 -11.65 13.32
CA LEU A 448 13.72 -10.59 14.16
C LEU A 448 13.30 -11.11 15.54
N ALA A 449 13.36 -10.25 16.54
CA ALA A 449 13.06 -10.62 17.94
C ALA A 449 11.55 -10.63 18.28
N HIS A 450 10.65 -10.23 17.39
CA HIS A 450 9.22 -10.04 17.64
C HIS A 450 8.55 -11.24 18.33
N VAL A 451 8.70 -12.43 17.74
CA VAL A 451 8.03 -13.65 18.25
C VAL A 451 8.56 -14.04 19.63
N ALA A 452 9.88 -13.97 19.83
CA ALA A 452 10.49 -14.28 21.11
C ALA A 452 10.05 -13.29 22.20
N ASN A 453 10.02 -12.00 21.88
CA ASN A 453 9.58 -10.95 22.80
C ASN A 453 8.11 -11.11 23.18
N LEU A 454 7.22 -11.33 22.21
CA LEU A 454 5.80 -11.54 22.50
C LEU A 454 5.56 -12.77 23.36
N ARG A 455 6.23 -13.90 23.09
CA ARG A 455 6.15 -15.09 23.94
C ARG A 455 6.62 -14.81 25.37
N ARG A 456 7.65 -14.00 25.53
CA ARG A 456 8.14 -13.61 26.86
C ARG A 456 7.14 -12.72 27.61
N LEU A 457 6.55 -11.74 26.94
CA LEU A 457 5.49 -10.91 27.54
C LEU A 457 4.28 -11.75 27.93
N ALA A 458 3.85 -12.66 27.04
CA ALA A 458 2.72 -13.57 27.28
C ALA A 458 2.92 -14.48 28.50
N SER A 459 4.19 -14.82 28.82
CA SER A 459 4.52 -15.65 30.00
C SER A 459 4.42 -14.91 31.32
N TRP A 460 3.96 -13.64 31.32
CA TRP A 460 3.84 -12.80 32.51
C TRP A 460 2.44 -12.17 32.66
N PRO A 461 1.38 -12.97 32.94
CA PRO A 461 0.04 -12.44 33.19
C PRO A 461 0.07 -11.37 34.29
N GLY A 462 -0.75 -10.33 34.17
CA GLY A 462 -0.78 -9.17 35.05
C GLY A 462 0.28 -8.10 34.75
N LEU A 463 1.26 -8.38 33.87
CA LEU A 463 2.25 -7.38 33.45
C LEU A 463 1.57 -6.20 32.75
N ARG A 464 1.88 -4.99 33.19
CA ARG A 464 1.41 -3.74 32.57
C ARG A 464 2.46 -3.21 31.64
N VAL A 465 2.06 -2.97 30.38
CA VAL A 465 2.97 -2.53 29.33
C VAL A 465 2.35 -1.37 28.55
N ARG A 466 3.13 -0.33 28.34
CA ARG A 466 2.83 0.73 27.38
C ARG A 466 3.22 0.22 26.00
N VAL A 467 2.33 0.30 25.03
CA VAL A 467 2.51 -0.27 23.69
C VAL A 467 2.35 0.81 22.65
N VAL A 468 3.27 0.83 21.69
CA VAL A 468 3.10 1.52 20.40
C VAL A 468 3.01 0.46 19.32
N GLY A 469 1.98 0.54 18.49
CA GLY A 469 1.75 -0.45 17.44
C GLY A 469 0.87 0.09 16.32
N ARG A 470 0.39 -0.83 15.48
CA ARG A 470 -0.56 -0.58 14.39
C ARG A 470 -1.78 -1.47 14.52
N LEU A 471 -2.91 -0.98 14.08
CA LEU A 471 -4.11 -1.80 13.96
C LEU A 471 -3.91 -2.85 12.86
N ASP A 472 -4.47 -4.04 13.08
CA ASP A 472 -4.68 -4.97 11.99
C ASP A 472 -6.00 -4.56 11.28
N PRO A 473 -5.96 -4.13 10.01
CA PRO A 473 -7.14 -3.68 9.30
C PRO A 473 -8.10 -4.82 8.92
N ASP A 474 -7.68 -6.08 9.04
CA ASP A 474 -8.41 -7.27 8.60
C ASP A 474 -8.93 -8.13 9.75
N ARG A 475 -8.57 -7.80 11.01
CA ARG A 475 -8.90 -8.60 12.18
C ARG A 475 -9.49 -7.78 13.32
N ALA A 476 -10.55 -8.31 13.89
CA ALA A 476 -11.20 -7.73 15.06
C ALA A 476 -10.25 -7.65 16.27
N SER A 477 -10.27 -6.53 16.99
CA SER A 477 -9.50 -6.27 18.23
C SER A 477 -8.04 -6.75 18.16
N THR A 478 -7.37 -6.51 17.04
CA THR A 478 -5.99 -6.99 16.81
C THR A 478 -5.04 -5.82 16.61
N LEU A 479 -3.90 -5.86 17.31
CA LEU A 479 -2.83 -4.88 17.25
C LEU A 479 -1.51 -5.56 16.90
N HIS A 480 -0.73 -4.93 16.04
CA HIS A 480 0.66 -5.29 15.74
C HIS A 480 1.60 -4.41 16.57
N PRO A 481 2.07 -4.87 17.74
CA PRO A 481 2.97 -4.08 18.56
C PRO A 481 4.34 -3.96 17.92
N LEU A 482 4.86 -2.73 17.85
CA LEU A 482 6.18 -2.38 17.32
C LEU A 482 7.19 -2.17 18.44
N ALA A 483 6.76 -1.49 19.50
CA ALA A 483 7.59 -1.21 20.67
C ALA A 483 6.77 -1.25 21.94
N VAL A 484 7.46 -1.52 23.06
CA VAL A 484 6.88 -1.54 24.41
C VAL A 484 7.73 -0.75 25.38
N GLY A 485 7.09 -0.25 26.42
CA GLY A 485 7.74 0.49 27.51
C GLY A 485 7.03 0.27 28.86
N PRO A 486 7.57 0.83 29.94
CA PRO A 486 6.93 0.81 31.24
C PRO A 486 5.69 1.70 31.27
N VAL A 487 4.65 1.28 31.97
CA VAL A 487 3.49 2.11 32.29
C VAL A 487 3.84 3.00 33.48
N PRO A 488 3.66 4.32 33.39
CA PRO A 488 3.93 5.22 34.51
C PRO A 488 3.05 4.93 35.74
N GLY A 489 3.56 5.19 36.93
CA GLY A 489 2.80 5.08 38.18
C GLY A 489 2.51 3.64 38.65
N THR A 490 3.15 2.63 38.09
CA THR A 490 2.99 1.23 38.53
C THR A 490 4.33 0.51 38.67
N THR A 491 4.42 -0.40 39.63
CA THR A 491 5.61 -1.24 39.88
C THR A 491 5.54 -2.55 39.11
N VAL A 492 4.35 -2.97 38.63
CA VAL A 492 4.10 -4.21 37.87
C VAL A 492 4.26 -3.93 36.38
N THR A 493 5.41 -3.39 36.00
CA THR A 493 5.71 -3.00 34.64
C THR A 493 7.15 -3.35 34.26
N LEU A 494 7.53 -3.12 33.00
CA LEU A 494 8.86 -3.41 32.48
C LEU A 494 9.94 -2.57 33.21
N ARG A 495 11.11 -3.18 33.39
CA ARG A 495 12.33 -2.59 33.99
C ARG A 495 13.42 -2.55 32.93
N LEU A 496 13.29 -1.61 31.99
CA LEU A 496 14.20 -1.53 30.85
C LEU A 496 15.52 -0.85 31.26
N PRO A 497 16.64 -1.16 30.59
CA PRO A 497 17.92 -0.49 30.77
C PRO A 497 17.80 1.02 30.56
N ALA A 498 18.59 1.81 31.30
CA ALA A 498 18.52 3.27 31.23
C ALA A 498 18.87 3.83 29.83
N ASP A 499 19.79 3.20 29.13
CA ASP A 499 20.17 3.53 27.75
C ASP A 499 19.07 3.23 26.70
N TRP A 500 18.02 2.50 27.09
CA TRP A 500 16.85 2.27 26.24
C TRP A 500 15.80 3.38 26.35
N HIS A 501 16.02 4.35 27.22
CA HIS A 501 15.12 5.51 27.40
C HIS A 501 13.63 5.12 27.51
N GLY A 502 13.34 4.08 28.30
CA GLY A 502 11.99 3.62 28.58
C GLY A 502 11.28 2.92 27.42
N ARG A 503 11.99 2.47 26.37
CA ARG A 503 11.36 1.78 25.23
C ARG A 503 12.20 0.65 24.67
N ALA A 504 11.54 -0.46 24.31
CA ALA A 504 12.11 -1.60 23.63
C ALA A 504 11.43 -1.79 22.28
N ASP A 505 12.18 -1.73 21.19
CA ASP A 505 11.71 -2.01 19.83
C ASP A 505 11.61 -3.52 19.65
N LEU A 506 10.41 -4.06 19.57
CA LEU A 506 10.15 -5.52 19.63
C LEU A 506 10.81 -6.32 18.50
N GLY A 507 11.10 -5.67 17.37
CA GLY A 507 11.79 -6.31 16.26
C GLY A 507 13.29 -6.49 16.46
N TYR A 508 13.89 -5.72 17.39
CA TYR A 508 15.35 -5.57 17.49
C TYR A 508 15.92 -5.79 18.88
N ASP A 509 15.22 -5.33 19.91
CA ASP A 509 15.69 -5.39 21.28
C ASP A 509 15.17 -6.68 21.94
N GLU A 510 16.03 -7.41 22.62
CA GLU A 510 15.66 -8.66 23.29
C GLU A 510 15.22 -8.40 24.73
N ILE A 511 13.94 -8.61 25.01
CA ILE A 511 13.41 -8.54 26.37
C ILE A 511 13.90 -9.78 27.14
N GLN A 512 14.63 -9.56 28.24
CA GLN A 512 15.16 -10.62 29.11
C GLN A 512 14.34 -10.75 30.40
N GLY A 513 14.56 -11.82 31.17
CA GLY A 513 13.89 -12.01 32.46
C GLY A 513 14.17 -10.90 33.49
N SER A 514 15.36 -10.29 33.43
CA SER A 514 15.74 -9.13 34.26
C SER A 514 14.94 -7.86 33.95
N HIS A 515 14.33 -7.79 32.77
CA HIS A 515 13.49 -6.65 32.36
C HIS A 515 12.04 -6.77 32.85
N LEU A 516 11.68 -7.93 33.43
CA LEU A 516 10.34 -8.19 33.95
C LEU A 516 10.28 -7.93 35.46
N PRO A 517 9.13 -7.48 36.02
CA PRO A 517 8.98 -7.31 37.45
C PRO A 517 9.03 -8.67 38.17
N PRO A 518 9.17 -8.72 39.51
CA PRO A 518 8.93 -9.94 40.27
C PRO A 518 7.52 -10.47 39.98
N ARG A 519 7.39 -11.81 39.96
CA ARG A 519 6.07 -12.46 39.77
C ARG A 519 5.20 -12.20 41.02
N ASP A 520 3.98 -11.75 40.77
CA ASP A 520 2.93 -11.75 41.79
C ASP A 520 2.10 -13.04 41.64
N PRO A 521 2.14 -13.94 42.61
CA PRO A 521 1.35 -15.18 42.56
C PRO A 521 -0.17 -14.92 42.51
N ALA A 522 -0.65 -13.81 43.05
CA ALA A 522 -2.07 -13.45 43.04
C ALA A 522 -2.57 -13.03 41.66
N ALA A 523 -1.71 -12.38 40.85
CA ALA A 523 -2.05 -11.97 39.49
C ALA A 523 -2.21 -13.14 38.49
N MET A 524 -1.75 -14.33 38.85
CA MET A 524 -1.84 -15.54 38.02
C MET A 524 -3.18 -16.28 38.13
N THR A 525 -4.09 -15.82 38.98
CA THR A 525 -5.33 -16.56 39.33
C THR A 525 -6.56 -16.08 38.56
N GLU A 526 -6.45 -15.01 37.75
CA GLU A 526 -7.56 -14.65 36.89
C GLU A 526 -7.75 -15.73 35.81
N PRO A 527 -8.97 -16.32 35.71
CA PRO A 527 -9.25 -17.28 34.66
C PRO A 527 -9.02 -16.61 33.30
N LEU A 528 -8.38 -17.32 32.37
CA LEU A 528 -8.31 -16.93 30.97
C LEU A 528 -9.74 -16.61 30.52
N LEU A 529 -10.08 -15.35 30.49
CA LEU A 529 -11.40 -14.90 30.03
C LEU A 529 -11.57 -15.41 28.61
N ALA A 530 -12.74 -15.90 28.32
CA ALA A 530 -13.09 -16.34 26.97
C ALA A 530 -12.69 -15.22 25.99
N VAL A 531 -11.73 -15.50 25.14
CA VAL A 531 -11.36 -14.58 24.05
C VAL A 531 -12.62 -14.33 23.27
N GLY A 532 -13.04 -13.09 23.18
CA GLY A 532 -14.19 -12.74 22.34
C GLY A 532 -13.96 -13.28 20.93
N ALA A 533 -15.01 -13.83 20.35
CA ALA A 533 -15.01 -14.33 18.99
C ALA A 533 -14.47 -13.26 18.04
N ASP A 534 -13.68 -13.65 17.04
CA ASP A 534 -13.33 -12.72 15.96
C ASP A 534 -14.55 -12.55 15.07
N ALA A 535 -15.27 -11.43 15.27
CA ALA A 535 -16.53 -11.14 14.57
C ALA A 535 -16.38 -11.15 13.04
N VAL A 536 -15.19 -10.85 12.51
CA VAL A 536 -14.90 -10.91 11.07
C VAL A 536 -14.69 -12.37 10.64
N ALA A 537 -13.83 -13.09 11.34
CA ALA A 537 -13.50 -14.48 11.00
C ALA A 537 -14.69 -15.44 11.16
N GLU A 538 -15.57 -15.20 12.16
CA GLU A 538 -16.76 -16.02 12.41
C GLU A 538 -17.97 -15.62 11.58
N SER A 539 -17.95 -14.41 10.97
CA SER A 539 -19.05 -13.98 10.10
C SER A 539 -19.12 -14.84 8.84
N PRO A 540 -20.31 -15.06 8.27
CA PRO A 540 -20.44 -15.73 6.97
C PRO A 540 -20.01 -14.87 5.78
N LEU A 541 -19.43 -13.68 6.02
CA LEU A 541 -18.93 -12.76 4.97
C LEU A 541 -17.83 -13.39 4.12
N TRP A 542 -17.11 -14.40 4.64
CA TRP A 542 -16.13 -15.16 3.86
C TRP A 542 -16.72 -15.75 2.57
N ARG A 543 -18.04 -15.98 2.48
CA ARG A 543 -18.74 -16.42 1.27
C ARG A 543 -18.75 -15.36 0.19
N VAL A 544 -18.98 -14.11 0.57
CA VAL A 544 -18.92 -12.96 -0.34
C VAL A 544 -17.45 -12.73 -0.77
N ARG A 545 -16.52 -12.75 0.19
CA ARG A 545 -15.09 -12.62 -0.08
C ARG A 545 -14.64 -13.66 -1.10
N ARG A 546 -15.01 -14.92 -0.93
CA ARG A 546 -14.70 -15.98 -1.87
C ARG A 546 -15.23 -15.71 -3.29
N LEU A 547 -16.47 -15.19 -3.43
CA LEU A 547 -17.01 -14.83 -4.75
C LEU A 547 -16.25 -13.67 -5.39
N VAL A 548 -15.93 -12.66 -4.61
CA VAL A 548 -15.15 -11.49 -5.06
C VAL A 548 -13.76 -11.91 -5.53
N GLU A 549 -13.07 -12.75 -4.78
CA GLU A 549 -11.77 -13.30 -5.14
C GLU A 549 -11.85 -14.24 -6.34
N LEU A 550 -12.90 -15.06 -6.42
CA LEU A 550 -13.14 -15.96 -7.55
C LEU A 550 -13.40 -15.19 -8.85
N ALA A 551 -14.04 -14.02 -8.76
CA ALA A 551 -14.24 -13.15 -9.92
C ALA A 551 -12.90 -12.67 -10.50
N VAL A 552 -11.94 -12.33 -9.65
CA VAL A 552 -10.60 -11.91 -10.09
C VAL A 552 -9.78 -13.12 -10.57
N SER A 553 -9.77 -14.21 -9.79
CA SER A 553 -8.94 -15.37 -10.10
C SER A 553 -9.43 -16.17 -11.32
N GLY A 554 -10.73 -16.35 -11.50
CA GLY A 554 -11.32 -17.22 -12.55
C GLY A 554 -12.27 -16.52 -13.52
N GLY A 555 -12.53 -15.23 -13.31
CA GLY A 555 -13.42 -14.42 -14.15
C GLY A 555 -14.90 -14.75 -13.99
N ARG A 556 -15.71 -14.11 -14.82
CA ARG A 556 -17.18 -14.24 -14.85
C ARG A 556 -17.66 -15.69 -14.92
N ARG A 557 -16.94 -16.54 -15.67
CA ARG A 557 -17.29 -17.95 -15.83
C ARG A 557 -17.18 -18.72 -14.51
N ALA A 558 -16.10 -18.55 -13.77
CA ALA A 558 -15.86 -19.27 -12.53
C ALA A 558 -16.90 -18.90 -11.46
N VAL A 559 -17.29 -17.62 -11.36
CA VAL A 559 -18.37 -17.17 -10.47
C VAL A 559 -19.69 -17.83 -10.83
N ALA A 560 -20.06 -17.88 -12.11
CA ALA A 560 -21.28 -18.52 -12.57
C ALA A 560 -21.32 -20.03 -12.27
N GLU A 561 -20.18 -20.71 -12.40
CA GLU A 561 -20.06 -22.15 -12.10
C GLU A 561 -20.17 -22.41 -10.60
N ALA A 562 -19.51 -21.61 -9.77
CA ALA A 562 -19.59 -21.72 -8.32
C ALA A 562 -21.02 -21.43 -7.80
N ALA A 563 -21.66 -20.38 -8.31
CA ALA A 563 -23.02 -20.01 -7.92
C ALA A 563 -24.05 -21.13 -8.23
N ARG A 564 -23.91 -21.81 -9.37
CA ARG A 564 -24.75 -22.94 -9.73
C ARG A 564 -24.51 -24.17 -8.84
N GLY A 565 -23.26 -24.39 -8.43
CA GLY A 565 -22.90 -25.50 -7.54
C GLY A 565 -23.39 -25.30 -6.10
N GLU A 566 -23.43 -24.07 -5.61
CA GLU A 566 -23.87 -23.76 -4.25
C GLU A 566 -25.41 -23.58 -4.14
N GLY A 567 -26.11 -23.31 -5.23
CA GLY A 567 -27.56 -23.10 -5.23
C GLY A 567 -28.01 -22.05 -4.20
N THR A 568 -29.00 -22.38 -3.35
CA THR A 568 -29.47 -21.51 -2.25
C THR A 568 -28.49 -21.37 -1.09
N GLY A 569 -27.38 -22.13 -1.11
CA GLY A 569 -26.37 -22.17 -0.04
C GLY A 569 -25.58 -20.88 0.12
N LEU A 570 -25.51 -20.05 -0.94
CA LEU A 570 -24.75 -18.80 -0.90
C LEU A 570 -25.39 -17.74 0.01
N ALA A 571 -26.65 -17.40 -0.21
CA ALA A 571 -27.34 -16.30 0.45
C ALA A 571 -28.00 -16.68 1.78
N GLY A 572 -28.33 -17.94 1.98
CA GLY A 572 -29.05 -18.42 3.18
C GLY A 572 -28.31 -18.15 4.50
N PRO A 573 -27.05 -18.55 4.65
CA PRO A 573 -26.28 -18.26 5.87
C PRO A 573 -26.09 -16.77 6.14
N LEU A 574 -25.88 -15.96 5.11
CA LEU A 574 -25.76 -14.49 5.24
C LEU A 574 -27.05 -13.87 5.79
N ARG A 575 -28.22 -14.28 5.27
CA ARG A 575 -29.52 -13.80 5.77
C ARG A 575 -29.78 -14.21 7.22
N ARG A 576 -29.50 -15.48 7.57
CA ARG A 576 -29.66 -15.96 8.96
C ARG A 576 -28.79 -15.22 9.96
N ALA A 577 -27.62 -14.78 9.54
CA ALA A 577 -26.71 -13.99 10.36
C ALA A 577 -26.97 -12.46 10.30
N GLY A 578 -28.06 -12.02 9.64
CA GLY A 578 -28.44 -10.60 9.57
C GLY A 578 -27.77 -9.81 8.44
N PHE A 579 -26.90 -10.40 7.64
CA PHE A 579 -26.21 -9.72 6.52
C PHE A 579 -27.08 -9.69 5.25
N ILE A 580 -28.24 -9.04 5.33
CA ILE A 580 -29.25 -9.05 4.26
C ILE A 580 -28.74 -8.42 2.98
N THR A 581 -28.09 -7.25 3.06
CA THR A 581 -27.53 -6.54 1.90
C THR A 581 -26.40 -7.35 1.24
N ALA A 582 -25.51 -7.93 2.04
CA ALA A 582 -24.45 -8.80 1.53
C ALA A 582 -25.01 -10.01 0.77
N ALA A 583 -26.10 -10.61 1.29
CA ALA A 583 -26.79 -11.71 0.63
C ALA A 583 -27.41 -11.29 -0.72
N ALA A 584 -28.01 -10.10 -0.78
CA ALA A 584 -28.60 -9.56 -2.01
C ALA A 584 -27.55 -9.25 -3.06
N LEU A 585 -26.42 -8.62 -2.66
CA LEU A 585 -25.32 -8.27 -3.57
C LEU A 585 -24.58 -9.52 -4.08
N ALA A 586 -24.39 -10.53 -3.22
CA ALA A 586 -23.81 -11.80 -3.64
C ALA A 586 -24.71 -12.51 -4.68
N ALA A 587 -26.03 -12.50 -4.47
CA ALA A 587 -26.99 -13.04 -5.43
C ALA A 587 -26.93 -12.25 -6.78
N ALA A 588 -26.93 -10.92 -6.71
CA ALA A 588 -26.84 -10.07 -7.92
C ALA A 588 -25.55 -10.33 -8.69
N LEU A 589 -24.40 -10.50 -8.02
CA LEU A 589 -23.14 -10.84 -8.66
C LEU A 589 -23.21 -12.23 -9.34
N ALA A 590 -23.82 -13.20 -8.69
CA ALA A 590 -24.04 -14.53 -9.24
C ALA A 590 -24.94 -14.48 -10.50
N ASP A 591 -26.07 -13.76 -10.42
CA ASP A 591 -27.02 -13.60 -11.53
C ASP A 591 -26.38 -12.90 -12.74
N GLU A 592 -25.65 -11.80 -12.51
CA GLU A 592 -24.96 -11.10 -13.60
C GLU A 592 -23.80 -11.93 -14.18
N SER A 593 -23.17 -12.79 -13.37
CA SER A 593 -22.16 -13.72 -13.86
C SER A 593 -22.73 -14.78 -14.80
N ASP A 594 -23.97 -15.23 -14.56
CA ASP A 594 -24.64 -16.26 -15.37
C ASP A 594 -25.32 -15.70 -16.62
N ARG A 595 -25.47 -14.39 -16.78
CA ARG A 595 -25.91 -13.74 -18.03
C ARG A 595 -24.91 -13.92 -19.16
N ARG A 596 -24.75 -15.15 -19.65
CA ARG A 596 -23.81 -15.52 -20.71
C ARG A 596 -24.52 -16.25 -21.84
N GLY A 597 -25.74 -15.79 -22.17
CA GLY A 597 -26.49 -16.31 -23.29
C GLY A 597 -25.64 -16.31 -24.55
N ARG A 598 -25.71 -17.38 -25.34
CA ARG A 598 -24.99 -17.52 -26.61
C ARG A 598 -25.99 -17.65 -27.75
N ASP A 599 -25.63 -17.05 -28.87
CA ASP A 599 -26.35 -17.24 -30.12
C ASP A 599 -26.10 -18.64 -30.71
N ALA A 600 -26.75 -18.92 -31.82
CA ALA A 600 -26.59 -20.20 -32.57
C ALA A 600 -25.15 -20.46 -33.04
N PHE A 601 -24.30 -19.42 -33.07
CA PHE A 601 -22.89 -19.53 -33.46
C PHE A 601 -21.95 -19.59 -32.25
N GLY A 602 -22.50 -19.68 -31.03
CA GLY A 602 -21.72 -19.75 -29.80
C GLY A 602 -21.13 -18.40 -29.33
N ARG A 603 -21.53 -17.26 -29.94
CA ARG A 603 -21.10 -15.91 -29.50
C ARG A 603 -21.95 -15.46 -28.35
N LEU A 604 -21.37 -14.70 -27.40
CA LEU A 604 -22.13 -14.08 -26.32
C LEU A 604 -23.15 -13.11 -26.93
N THR A 605 -24.41 -13.22 -26.53
CA THR A 605 -25.49 -12.30 -26.94
C THR A 605 -25.33 -10.94 -26.27
N ASP A 606 -24.77 -10.91 -25.07
CA ASP A 606 -24.39 -9.70 -24.33
C ASP A 606 -22.91 -9.80 -23.93
N PRO A 607 -21.97 -9.32 -24.76
CA PRO A 607 -20.54 -9.36 -24.46
C PRO A 607 -20.10 -8.26 -23.47
N ASP A 608 -20.96 -7.26 -23.18
CA ASP A 608 -20.61 -6.14 -22.33
C ASP A 608 -20.42 -6.59 -20.86
N PRO A 609 -19.26 -6.38 -20.26
CA PRO A 609 -18.99 -6.73 -18.88
C PRO A 609 -19.50 -5.69 -17.86
N ASP A 610 -20.08 -4.58 -18.27
CA ASP A 610 -20.40 -3.43 -17.39
C ASP A 610 -21.28 -3.82 -16.20
N ARG A 611 -22.39 -4.51 -16.44
CA ARG A 611 -23.32 -4.92 -15.36
C ARG A 611 -22.65 -5.87 -14.37
N TYR A 612 -21.83 -6.79 -14.88
CA TYR A 612 -21.06 -7.70 -14.04
C TYR A 612 -20.01 -6.95 -13.20
N ALA A 613 -19.33 -5.98 -13.80
CA ALA A 613 -18.34 -5.16 -13.09
C ALA A 613 -18.99 -4.28 -12.00
N TRP A 614 -20.17 -3.71 -12.27
CA TRP A 614 -20.93 -2.97 -11.25
C TRP A 614 -21.41 -3.86 -10.11
N ALA A 615 -21.92 -5.07 -10.42
CA ALA A 615 -22.33 -6.02 -9.39
C ALA A 615 -21.15 -6.46 -8.50
N TRP A 616 -19.98 -6.70 -9.12
CA TRP A 616 -18.76 -7.03 -8.41
C TRP A 616 -18.28 -5.86 -7.53
N LEU A 617 -18.25 -4.65 -8.09
CA LEU A 617 -17.83 -3.45 -7.36
C LEU A 617 -18.73 -3.19 -6.14
N ALA A 618 -20.05 -3.31 -6.30
CA ALA A 618 -21.01 -3.15 -5.22
C ALA A 618 -20.81 -4.20 -4.12
N ALA A 619 -20.62 -5.47 -4.49
CA ALA A 619 -20.37 -6.54 -3.54
C ALA A 619 -19.05 -6.34 -2.77
N THR A 620 -17.99 -5.95 -3.46
CA THR A 620 -16.66 -5.71 -2.89
C THR A 620 -16.67 -4.50 -1.94
N ALA A 621 -17.26 -3.37 -2.39
CA ALA A 621 -17.36 -2.16 -1.56
C ALA A 621 -18.18 -2.41 -0.28
N HIS A 622 -19.31 -3.13 -0.41
CA HIS A 622 -20.15 -3.46 0.75
C HIS A 622 -19.43 -4.43 1.70
N LEU A 623 -18.74 -5.43 1.18
CA LEU A 623 -17.93 -6.36 1.97
C LEU A 623 -16.90 -5.58 2.80
N ALA A 624 -16.06 -4.76 2.16
CA ALA A 624 -15.04 -3.98 2.82
C ALA A 624 -15.62 -3.03 3.89
N ALA A 625 -16.74 -2.35 3.59
CA ALA A 625 -17.41 -1.48 4.56
C ALA A 625 -17.97 -2.26 5.76
N THR A 626 -18.55 -3.44 5.53
CA THR A 626 -19.12 -4.28 6.59
C THR A 626 -18.04 -4.87 7.49
N GLU A 627 -16.94 -5.36 6.91
CA GLU A 627 -15.80 -5.88 7.66
C GLU A 627 -15.14 -4.79 8.50
N ARG A 628 -14.96 -3.59 7.94
CA ARG A 628 -14.45 -2.42 8.67
C ARG A 628 -15.35 -2.05 9.85
N GLU A 629 -16.66 -2.11 9.69
CA GLU A 629 -17.61 -1.85 10.77
C GLU A 629 -17.57 -2.92 11.85
N LEU A 630 -17.45 -4.20 11.49
CA LEU A 630 -17.24 -5.28 12.46
C LEU A 630 -15.94 -5.09 13.24
N ILE A 631 -14.86 -4.71 12.55
CA ILE A 631 -13.59 -4.39 13.20
C ILE A 631 -13.76 -3.21 14.14
N ARG A 632 -14.36 -2.10 13.69
CA ARG A 632 -14.61 -0.92 14.51
C ARG A 632 -15.43 -1.25 15.77
N SER A 633 -16.50 -2.02 15.62
CA SER A 633 -17.38 -2.39 16.74
C SER A 633 -16.69 -3.32 17.75
N SER A 634 -15.71 -4.11 17.32
CA SER A 634 -14.96 -5.01 18.22
C SER A 634 -14.08 -4.28 19.24
N TRP A 635 -13.78 -3.01 19.00
CA TRP A 635 -12.99 -2.16 19.89
C TRP A 635 -13.85 -1.40 20.92
N ALA A 636 -15.18 -1.43 20.78
CA ALA A 636 -16.05 -0.88 21.79
C ALA A 636 -16.05 -1.77 23.04
N ALA A 637 -16.05 -1.17 24.21
CA ALA A 637 -16.24 -1.93 25.45
C ALA A 637 -17.57 -2.72 25.36
N PRO A 638 -17.63 -3.97 25.82
CA PRO A 638 -18.89 -4.68 25.90
C PRO A 638 -19.86 -3.87 26.76
N PRO A 639 -21.17 -3.81 26.41
CA PRO A 639 -22.13 -3.12 27.24
C PRO A 639 -22.07 -3.72 28.63
N VAL A 640 -21.95 -2.85 29.64
CA VAL A 640 -22.01 -3.24 31.05
C VAL A 640 -23.41 -3.85 31.26
N GLY A 641 -23.45 -5.17 31.41
CA GLY A 641 -24.71 -5.93 31.64
C GLY A 641 -25.24 -5.74 33.06
#